data_40eae9433edf391eb2c56d273be6ac0b
#
_entry.id   40eae9433edf391eb2c56d273be6ac0b
#
_cell.length_a   1.000
_cell.length_b   1.000
_cell.length_c   1.000
_cell.angle_alpha   90.00
_cell.angle_beta   90.00
_cell.angle_gamma   90.00
#
_symmetry.space_group_name_H-M   'P 1'
#
loop_
_entity.id
_entity.type
_entity.pdbx_description
1 polymer ?
#
loop_
_entity_poly.entity_id
_entity_poly.type
_entity_poly.pdbx_seq_one_letter_code
_entity_poly.pdbx_strand_id
1 'polypeptide(L)'
;MKAIAGLAVFLAWLPCGEAQTAPRDYPVKPVPFTAVHVNDNFWAPRIETNRTVTIPFAFQKEEETGRVDNFIRAAEALKGIPFENHKPPGYPFDDSDVYKVIEGASYTLSVHPDPKLDAYLDGLIAKIAAAQEADGYLYTARTIDPLHPHPWSSPQRWTLEEVDSHELYDLGHLYEAAAAHYLATGKRNLLDVAIRTANLLVDTFGPGKRVIWPGHEITEMGLAKLYRVTGDERYLNLAKFMLDARGPDTQPQVRNAREPQYNQSYKKVVDQTEAVGHAVRAEYLYSGMADVAALTGDTAYVNAIDKIWDNVAGRKIHVTGGVGARGAGEAFGNDYELPNMSAYNETCAAVGNDYWNQRLFLLHADGKYIDVMERTLYNGLISGVALDGKTFFYQNPLEATGKANKDQRSEWFGVACCPGNITRFMASVPGYVYAQRGDALWVNLYMGSTAEIKMDNGRTVNVTQETRYPWDGNVKMTVNPDQSAALTVNVRIPGWARNEPIPSDLYRFTDKSTLAAVLKVNGKTVPVKIDKGYVALTRTWAKGDAIELSLPMPVRRVAANDQVMADRGRVALQRGPIVYAAEWVDNPNGKVRNLMLPDGATLTAEFRPDLLKGVEVIKGKAMALNKDAQGQTVKTEQAFTAIPYYAWANRGRGEMTVWLPTSEASAKPAALPTITDTAKITVSRPPQGGMASTGTLQDGEEPAGGENGTHFDWWPTRNTTVWVQYTFDQPHKLSHSDVFWFDDSTTGGGCGVPASWRLLYQDGDQWKPVENLGPYNVEKGAYNEVTFKPVTTNAVRLELVIQANWSAGVNKWHVE
;
A
#
# COMPACT_ATOMS: atom_id res chain seq x y z
N MET A 1 44.46 -30.14 81.98
CA MET A 1 43.56 -29.11 81.62
C MET A 1 43.69 -28.93 80.08
N LYS A 2 42.74 -29.47 79.35
CA LYS A 2 42.79 -29.41 77.89
C LYS A 2 41.79 -28.36 77.45
N ALA A 3 42.23 -27.37 76.67
CA ALA A 3 41.39 -26.36 76.00
C ALA A 3 40.83 -26.90 74.72
N ILE A 4 39.50 -26.78 74.56
CA ILE A 4 38.78 -27.12 73.34
C ILE A 4 38.61 -25.83 72.56
N ALA A 5 39.15 -25.73 71.33
CA ALA A 5 38.95 -24.65 70.43
C ALA A 5 37.73 -24.96 69.54
N GLY A 6 36.65 -24.17 69.66
CA GLY A 6 35.49 -24.27 68.78
C GLY A 6 35.78 -23.58 67.47
N LEU A 7 35.53 -24.29 66.35
CA LEU A 7 35.63 -23.79 64.99
C LEU A 7 34.22 -23.25 64.61
N ALA A 8 34.08 -21.94 64.47
CA ALA A 8 32.88 -21.30 63.95
C ALA A 8 32.96 -21.28 62.41
N VAL A 9 32.07 -22.03 61.77
CA VAL A 9 31.89 -22.00 60.30
C VAL A 9 30.97 -20.82 59.97
N PHE A 10 31.51 -19.78 59.32
CA PHE A 10 30.73 -18.73 58.70
C PHE A 10 30.21 -19.20 57.34
N LEU A 11 28.94 -19.53 57.22
CA LEU A 11 28.28 -19.69 55.94
C LEU A 11 28.02 -18.27 55.36
N ALA A 12 28.85 -17.89 54.38
CA ALA A 12 28.58 -16.72 53.55
C ALA A 12 27.36 -17.02 52.65
N TRP A 13 26.28 -16.31 52.88
CA TRP A 13 25.15 -16.22 51.93
C TRP A 13 25.65 -15.38 50.76
N LEU A 14 25.92 -16.00 49.61
CA LEU A 14 26.00 -15.34 48.33
C LEU A 14 24.57 -15.02 47.91
N PRO A 15 24.22 -13.77 47.56
CA PRO A 15 22.95 -13.49 46.97
C PRO A 15 22.90 -14.19 45.60
N CYS A 16 21.92 -15.06 45.44
CA CYS A 16 21.55 -15.61 44.13
C CYS A 16 21.13 -14.43 43.27
N GLY A 17 22.00 -13.98 42.38
CA GLY A 17 21.64 -12.99 41.37
C GLY A 17 20.54 -13.60 40.54
N GLU A 18 19.34 -13.01 40.59
CA GLU A 18 18.30 -13.30 39.62
C GLU A 18 18.91 -13.10 38.25
N ALA A 19 19.02 -14.17 37.47
CA ALA A 19 19.41 -14.09 36.08
C ALA A 19 18.33 -13.19 35.43
N GLN A 20 18.75 -11.98 35.06
CA GLN A 20 17.88 -11.06 34.30
C GLN A 20 17.47 -11.81 33.01
N THR A 21 16.27 -12.33 32.99
CA THR A 21 15.72 -12.94 31.77
C THR A 21 15.76 -11.87 30.68
N ALA A 22 16.33 -12.21 29.52
CA ALA A 22 16.37 -11.30 28.39
C ALA A 22 14.93 -10.76 28.11
N PRO A 23 14.79 -9.47 27.77
CA PRO A 23 13.47 -8.90 27.46
C PRO A 23 12.76 -9.77 26.42
N ARG A 24 11.47 -9.99 26.62
CA ARG A 24 10.65 -10.74 25.68
C ARG A 24 10.53 -9.97 24.36
N ASP A 25 10.63 -10.66 23.24
CA ASP A 25 10.34 -10.15 21.91
C ASP A 25 9.94 -11.34 20.99
N TYR A 26 9.88 -11.12 19.69
CA TYR A 26 9.56 -12.15 18.70
C TYR A 26 10.39 -13.43 18.89
N PRO A 27 9.76 -14.61 18.82
CA PRO A 27 10.48 -15.88 18.95
C PRO A 27 11.46 -16.13 17.79
N VAL A 28 11.17 -15.59 16.60
CA VAL A 28 12.08 -15.55 15.45
C VAL A 28 12.55 -14.12 15.27
N LYS A 29 13.84 -13.91 15.09
CA LYS A 29 14.44 -12.59 14.92
C LYS A 29 14.77 -12.34 13.45
N PRO A 30 14.44 -11.18 12.88
CA PRO A 30 14.91 -10.83 11.55
C PRO A 30 16.44 -10.66 11.57
N VAL A 31 17.11 -11.03 10.48
CA VAL A 31 18.50 -10.60 10.26
C VAL A 31 18.47 -9.12 9.91
N PRO A 32 19.23 -8.26 10.58
CA PRO A 32 19.26 -6.84 10.28
C PRO A 32 19.54 -6.57 8.79
N PHE A 33 18.78 -5.68 8.16
CA PHE A 33 18.99 -5.32 6.75
C PHE A 33 20.42 -4.82 6.48
N THR A 34 21.07 -4.22 7.48
CA THR A 34 22.48 -3.77 7.41
C THR A 34 23.49 -4.91 7.29
N ALA A 35 23.08 -6.12 7.62
CA ALA A 35 23.91 -7.33 7.49
C ALA A 35 23.70 -8.05 6.16
N VAL A 36 22.80 -7.57 5.29
CA VAL A 36 22.42 -8.21 4.02
C VAL A 36 22.67 -7.25 2.86
N HIS A 37 23.60 -7.59 1.99
CA HIS A 37 23.96 -6.78 0.84
C HIS A 37 23.44 -7.41 -0.44
N VAL A 38 22.36 -6.83 -0.98
CA VAL A 38 21.73 -7.28 -2.22
C VAL A 38 22.56 -6.82 -3.41
N ASN A 39 22.85 -7.74 -4.35
CA ASN A 39 23.69 -7.49 -5.53
C ASN A 39 23.13 -8.10 -6.82
N ASP A 40 21.85 -8.43 -6.86
CA ASP A 40 21.17 -8.96 -8.02
C ASP A 40 20.80 -7.90 -9.06
N ASN A 41 20.26 -8.34 -10.19
CA ASN A 41 19.80 -7.45 -11.26
C ASN A 41 18.32 -7.02 -11.12
N PHE A 42 17.63 -7.39 -10.05
CA PHE A 42 16.24 -7.05 -9.81
C PHE A 42 16.09 -6.06 -8.64
N TRP A 43 16.53 -6.42 -7.43
CA TRP A 43 16.36 -5.60 -6.23
C TRP A 43 17.44 -4.54 -6.06
N ALA A 44 18.71 -4.88 -6.34
CA ALA A 44 19.78 -3.92 -6.15
C ALA A 44 19.59 -2.62 -6.95
N PRO A 45 19.18 -2.64 -8.25
CA PRO A 45 18.88 -1.41 -8.98
C PRO A 45 17.72 -0.60 -8.41
N ARG A 46 16.72 -1.25 -7.81
CA ARG A 46 15.56 -0.57 -7.19
C ARG A 46 15.94 0.10 -5.87
N ILE A 47 16.70 -0.59 -5.03
CA ILE A 47 17.24 -0.05 -3.77
C ILE A 47 18.15 1.14 -4.08
N GLU A 48 18.99 1.04 -5.10
CA GLU A 48 19.86 2.12 -5.53
C GLU A 48 19.08 3.30 -6.11
N THR A 49 18.03 3.06 -6.90
CA THR A 49 17.13 4.12 -7.38
C THR A 49 16.42 4.80 -6.22
N ASN A 50 15.98 4.04 -5.21
CA ASN A 50 15.39 4.63 -4.00
C ASN A 50 16.37 5.57 -3.29
N ARG A 51 17.61 5.12 -3.10
CA ARG A 51 18.68 5.90 -2.45
C ARG A 51 19.05 7.17 -3.21
N THR A 52 19.27 7.05 -4.53
CA THR A 52 19.89 8.12 -5.34
C THR A 52 18.88 9.02 -6.03
N VAL A 53 17.63 8.59 -6.17
CA VAL A 53 16.59 9.32 -6.90
C VAL A 53 15.36 9.56 -6.04
N THR A 54 14.73 8.51 -5.51
CA THR A 54 13.41 8.63 -4.88
C THR A 54 13.46 9.42 -3.56
N ILE A 55 14.42 9.13 -2.68
CA ILE A 55 14.58 9.86 -1.41
C ILE A 55 14.92 11.35 -1.65
N PRO A 56 15.92 11.71 -2.47
CA PRO A 56 16.19 13.12 -2.77
C PRO A 56 15.01 13.84 -3.43
N PHE A 57 14.31 13.17 -4.33
CA PHE A 57 13.12 13.72 -4.99
C PHE A 57 11.96 13.94 -3.99
N ALA A 58 11.74 13.00 -3.06
CA ALA A 58 10.72 13.16 -2.04
C ALA A 58 11.01 14.36 -1.13
N PHE A 59 12.25 14.55 -0.65
CA PHE A 59 12.63 15.74 0.11
C PHE A 59 12.45 17.03 -0.68
N GLN A 60 12.81 17.04 -1.95
CA GLN A 60 12.57 18.19 -2.82
C GLN A 60 11.07 18.54 -2.86
N LYS A 61 10.21 17.54 -3.04
CA LYS A 61 8.75 17.73 -3.07
C LYS A 61 8.18 18.21 -1.73
N GLU A 62 8.69 17.73 -0.62
CA GLU A 62 8.29 18.18 0.70
C GLU A 62 8.66 19.65 0.98
N GLU A 63 9.81 20.10 0.48
CA GLU A 63 10.19 21.52 0.52
C GLU A 63 9.31 22.35 -0.43
N GLU A 64 9.14 21.94 -1.69
CA GLU A 64 8.33 22.62 -2.70
C GLU A 64 6.86 22.78 -2.28
N THR A 65 6.33 21.80 -1.55
CA THR A 65 4.91 21.77 -1.13
C THR A 65 4.68 22.34 0.26
N GLY A 66 5.73 22.85 0.92
CA GLY A 66 5.64 23.58 2.20
C GLY A 66 5.59 22.69 3.44
N ARG A 67 5.80 21.36 3.32
CA ARG A 67 5.80 20.44 4.48
C ARG A 67 6.95 20.74 5.43
N VAL A 68 8.14 21.01 4.91
CA VAL A 68 9.30 21.44 5.70
C VAL A 68 9.09 22.86 6.27
N ASP A 69 8.46 23.76 5.51
CA ASP A 69 8.15 25.12 5.92
C ASP A 69 7.15 25.16 7.10
N ASN A 70 6.28 24.16 7.25
CA ASN A 70 5.37 24.04 8.39
C ASN A 70 6.14 24.05 9.73
N PHE A 71 7.27 23.36 9.82
CA PHE A 71 8.10 23.35 11.04
C PHE A 71 8.76 24.69 11.29
N ILE A 72 9.20 25.40 10.25
CA ILE A 72 9.79 26.72 10.37
C ILE A 72 8.76 27.70 10.92
N ARG A 73 7.56 27.73 10.34
CA ARG A 73 6.45 28.62 10.78
C ARG A 73 5.99 28.29 12.20
N ALA A 74 5.92 27.02 12.56
CA ALA A 74 5.61 26.62 13.93
C ALA A 74 6.67 27.13 14.92
N ALA A 75 7.96 27.01 14.56
CA ALA A 75 9.05 27.51 15.38
C ALA A 75 9.06 29.05 15.51
N GLU A 76 8.69 29.78 14.48
CA GLU A 76 8.53 31.24 14.47
C GLU A 76 7.35 31.65 15.36
N ALA A 77 6.20 30.97 15.26
CA ALA A 77 5.06 31.18 16.11
C ALA A 77 5.40 31.04 17.61
N LEU A 78 6.14 29.98 17.98
CA LEU A 78 6.57 29.72 19.35
C LEU A 78 7.50 30.80 19.90
N LYS A 79 8.29 31.46 19.05
CA LYS A 79 9.20 32.57 19.42
C LYS A 79 8.51 33.92 19.39
N GLY A 80 7.25 34.00 18.96
CA GLY A 80 6.56 35.27 18.75
C GLY A 80 7.16 36.11 17.62
N ILE A 81 7.85 35.49 16.70
CA ILE A 81 8.42 36.15 15.51
C ILE A 81 7.28 36.38 14.52
N PRO A 82 7.05 37.62 14.03
CA PRO A 82 6.06 37.88 13.01
C PRO A 82 6.42 37.16 11.71
N PHE A 83 5.47 36.49 11.06
CA PHE A 83 5.56 35.90 9.76
C PHE A 83 4.26 36.11 8.97
N GLU A 84 4.37 36.14 7.66
CA GLU A 84 3.25 36.56 6.80
C GLU A 84 2.17 35.46 6.63
N ASN A 85 2.55 34.19 6.70
CA ASN A 85 1.68 33.07 6.38
C ASN A 85 1.25 32.29 7.60
N HIS A 86 0.13 32.72 8.21
CA HIS A 86 -0.50 31.99 9.33
C HIS A 86 -1.43 30.86 8.89
N LYS A 87 -1.52 30.54 7.59
CA LYS A 87 -2.34 29.43 7.13
C LYS A 87 -1.85 28.12 7.74
N PRO A 88 -2.76 27.24 8.18
CA PRO A 88 -2.38 25.90 8.56
C PRO A 88 -1.75 25.14 7.38
N PRO A 89 -1.11 23.97 7.62
CA PRO A 89 -0.70 23.04 6.57
C PRO A 89 -1.82 22.69 5.59
N GLY A 90 -1.49 22.13 4.44
CA GLY A 90 -2.47 21.65 3.47
C GLY A 90 -3.36 20.56 4.05
N TYR A 91 -2.74 19.67 4.83
CA TYR A 91 -3.40 18.63 5.62
C TYR A 91 -2.84 18.56 7.03
N PRO A 92 -3.63 18.08 8.02
CA PRO A 92 -3.20 18.03 9.42
C PRO A 92 -2.07 17.02 9.67
N PHE A 93 -1.87 16.09 8.75
CA PHE A 93 -0.85 15.02 8.82
C PHE A 93 0.38 15.26 7.94
N ASP A 94 0.56 16.46 7.40
CA ASP A 94 1.71 16.80 6.54
C ASP A 94 3.06 16.57 7.25
N ASP A 95 3.13 16.70 8.59
CA ASP A 95 4.33 16.44 9.38
C ASP A 95 4.84 15.00 9.19
N SER A 96 3.94 14.03 9.10
CA SER A 96 4.27 12.60 8.96
C SER A 96 5.00 12.27 7.65
N ASP A 97 4.77 13.02 6.58
CA ASP A 97 5.42 12.79 5.29
C ASP A 97 6.93 13.01 5.43
N VAL A 98 7.34 14.10 6.10
CA VAL A 98 8.74 14.41 6.41
C VAL A 98 9.38 13.30 7.25
N TYR A 99 8.69 12.80 8.28
CA TYR A 99 9.21 11.74 9.13
C TYR A 99 9.43 10.43 8.36
N LYS A 100 8.51 10.05 7.47
CA LYS A 100 8.65 8.84 6.63
C LYS A 100 9.89 8.89 5.76
N VAL A 101 10.17 10.05 5.14
CA VAL A 101 11.36 10.18 4.28
C VAL A 101 12.64 10.22 5.11
N ILE A 102 12.64 10.83 6.31
CA ILE A 102 13.76 10.75 7.28
C ILE A 102 14.05 9.29 7.67
N GLU A 103 13.01 8.47 7.90
CA GLU A 103 13.17 7.05 8.19
C GLU A 103 13.89 6.32 7.05
N GLY A 104 13.41 6.49 5.81
CA GLY A 104 14.03 5.88 4.63
C GLY A 104 15.46 6.35 4.38
N ALA A 105 15.73 7.64 4.54
CA ALA A 105 17.06 8.23 4.44
C ALA A 105 18.01 7.67 5.51
N SER A 106 17.52 7.52 6.75
CA SER A 106 18.29 6.95 7.86
C SER A 106 18.68 5.49 7.62
N TYR A 107 17.75 4.67 7.11
CA TYR A 107 18.07 3.30 6.69
C TYR A 107 19.14 3.27 5.60
N THR A 108 19.07 4.20 4.64
CA THR A 108 20.07 4.33 3.59
C THR A 108 21.45 4.68 4.16
N LEU A 109 21.53 5.63 5.09
CA LEU A 109 22.78 6.00 5.76
C LEU A 109 23.41 4.84 6.54
N SER A 110 22.61 3.91 7.09
CA SER A 110 23.11 2.75 7.79
C SER A 110 23.95 1.82 6.91
N VAL A 111 23.68 1.81 5.61
CA VAL A 111 24.32 0.91 4.62
C VAL A 111 25.29 1.67 3.72
N HIS A 112 24.99 2.91 3.39
CA HIS A 112 25.76 3.79 2.51
C HIS A 112 25.99 5.14 3.19
N PRO A 113 27.08 5.32 3.96
CA PRO A 113 27.39 6.60 4.58
C PRO A 113 27.50 7.73 3.56
N ASP A 114 26.73 8.80 3.77
CA ASP A 114 26.70 10.00 2.93
C ASP A 114 26.70 11.26 3.82
N PRO A 115 27.87 11.93 3.95
CA PRO A 115 27.98 13.13 4.80
C PRO A 115 27.08 14.29 4.40
N LYS A 116 26.67 14.37 3.11
CA LYS A 116 25.77 15.44 2.64
C LYS A 116 24.35 15.16 3.08
N LEU A 117 23.88 13.92 2.92
CA LEU A 117 22.58 13.50 3.39
C LEU A 117 22.50 13.59 4.92
N ASP A 118 23.52 13.17 5.63
CA ASP A 118 23.59 13.25 7.10
C ASP A 118 23.51 14.71 7.59
N ALA A 119 24.25 15.63 6.97
CA ALA A 119 24.18 17.06 7.29
C ALA A 119 22.82 17.69 6.95
N TYR A 120 22.18 17.27 5.85
CA TYR A 120 20.85 17.71 5.48
C TYR A 120 19.81 17.26 6.54
N LEU A 121 19.88 15.99 6.98
CA LEU A 121 19.02 15.48 8.03
C LEU A 121 19.22 16.24 9.35
N ASP A 122 20.45 16.53 9.75
CA ASP A 122 20.70 17.36 10.95
C ASP A 122 20.05 18.74 10.86
N GLY A 123 20.11 19.39 9.70
CA GLY A 123 19.44 20.67 9.44
C GLY A 123 17.92 20.58 9.51
N LEU A 124 17.35 19.52 8.96
CA LEU A 124 15.91 19.26 8.99
C LEU A 124 15.43 18.93 10.40
N ILE A 125 16.16 18.07 11.10
CA ILE A 125 15.88 17.72 12.51
C ILE A 125 15.94 18.93 13.42
N ALA A 126 16.86 19.87 13.18
CA ALA A 126 16.90 21.13 13.93
C ALA A 126 15.64 21.99 13.75
N LYS A 127 15.04 22.01 12.54
CA LYS A 127 13.77 22.69 12.27
C LYS A 127 12.62 22.01 13.01
N ILE A 128 12.57 20.68 13.00
CA ILE A 128 11.58 19.87 13.73
C ILE A 128 11.69 20.13 15.24
N ALA A 129 12.89 20.08 15.79
CA ALA A 129 13.14 20.34 17.22
C ALA A 129 12.72 21.74 17.63
N ALA A 130 12.92 22.73 16.76
CA ALA A 130 12.54 24.12 17.02
C ALA A 130 11.02 24.34 17.03
N ALA A 131 10.26 23.48 16.34
CA ALA A 131 8.79 23.51 16.29
C ALA A 131 8.13 22.80 17.49
N GLN A 132 8.91 22.15 18.36
CA GLN A 132 8.39 21.45 19.53
C GLN A 132 8.09 22.44 20.68
N GLU A 133 6.87 22.38 21.21
CA GLU A 133 6.46 23.20 22.34
C GLU A 133 7.22 22.83 23.66
N ALA A 134 7.23 23.70 24.62
CA ALA A 134 8.06 23.56 25.83
C ALA A 134 7.76 22.29 26.63
N ASP A 135 6.51 21.84 26.66
CA ASP A 135 6.06 20.61 27.32
C ASP A 135 6.27 19.32 26.48
N GLY A 136 6.78 19.46 25.26
CA GLY A 136 7.04 18.33 24.36
C GLY A 136 6.02 18.15 23.25
N TYR A 137 4.92 18.90 23.22
CA TYR A 137 3.94 18.80 22.13
C TYR A 137 4.55 19.19 20.78
N LEU A 138 4.24 18.42 19.73
CA LEU A 138 4.75 18.66 18.38
C LEU A 138 3.66 18.30 17.35
N TYR A 139 3.08 19.31 16.74
CA TYR A 139 2.05 19.16 15.71
C TYR A 139 1.83 20.51 15.04
N THR A 140 2.39 20.70 13.82
CA THR A 140 2.43 22.00 13.15
C THR A 140 1.05 22.53 12.78
N ALA A 141 0.12 21.63 12.46
CA ALA A 141 -1.25 21.98 12.08
C ALA A 141 -2.04 22.73 13.16
N ARG A 142 -1.56 22.72 14.40
CA ARG A 142 -2.09 23.53 15.51
C ARG A 142 -1.10 24.61 15.96
N THR A 143 0.20 24.28 16.07
CA THR A 143 1.20 25.16 16.69
C THR A 143 1.43 26.45 15.90
N ILE A 144 1.21 26.45 14.57
CA ILE A 144 1.33 27.65 13.72
C ILE A 144 0.34 28.76 14.15
N ASP A 145 -0.93 28.41 14.39
CA ASP A 145 -1.96 29.30 14.93
C ASP A 145 -2.91 28.53 15.85
N PRO A 146 -2.62 28.46 17.15
CA PRO A 146 -3.44 27.67 18.08
C PRO A 146 -4.88 28.13 18.22
N LEU A 147 -5.20 29.39 17.86
CA LEU A 147 -6.57 29.92 17.90
C LEU A 147 -7.37 29.54 16.65
N HIS A 148 -6.68 29.37 15.49
CA HIS A 148 -7.27 29.03 14.20
C HIS A 148 -6.48 27.88 13.56
N PRO A 149 -6.46 26.70 14.19
CA PRO A 149 -5.70 25.55 13.66
C PRO A 149 -6.30 25.04 12.35
N HIS A 150 -5.67 24.01 11.77
CA HIS A 150 -6.23 23.33 10.60
C HIS A 150 -7.71 22.94 10.83
N PRO A 151 -8.61 23.07 9.83
CA PRO A 151 -10.05 22.80 10.00
C PRO A 151 -10.42 21.39 10.51
N TRP A 152 -9.55 20.41 10.32
CA TRP A 152 -9.70 19.04 10.83
C TRP A 152 -9.06 18.84 12.20
N SER A 153 -8.49 19.89 12.78
CA SER A 153 -7.90 19.93 14.11
C SER A 153 -8.73 20.81 15.05
N SER A 154 -8.28 20.97 16.29
CA SER A 154 -8.95 21.76 17.31
C SER A 154 -7.96 22.68 18.03
N PRO A 155 -8.39 23.89 18.49
CA PRO A 155 -7.62 24.69 19.42
C PRO A 155 -7.20 23.92 20.67
N GLN A 156 -8.04 22.98 21.11
CA GLN A 156 -7.76 22.12 22.25
C GLN A 156 -7.12 20.80 21.75
N ARG A 157 -5.90 20.50 22.19
CA ARG A 157 -5.12 19.31 21.84
C ARG A 157 -5.92 18.02 22.04
N TRP A 158 -5.75 17.06 21.14
CA TRP A 158 -6.27 15.70 21.21
C TRP A 158 -7.79 15.57 21.13
N THR A 159 -8.52 16.65 20.80
CA THR A 159 -9.99 16.63 20.82
C THR A 159 -10.59 15.88 19.64
N LEU A 160 -9.92 15.92 18.49
CA LEU A 160 -10.37 15.29 17.24
C LEU A 160 -9.46 14.14 16.79
N GLU A 161 -8.65 13.59 17.73
CA GLU A 161 -7.66 12.57 17.38
C GLU A 161 -8.28 11.30 16.82
N GLU A 162 -9.32 10.80 17.44
CA GLU A 162 -10.02 9.59 17.00
C GLU A 162 -10.84 9.79 15.71
N VAL A 163 -10.88 11.03 15.21
CA VAL A 163 -11.67 11.41 14.02
C VAL A 163 -10.75 11.76 12.86
N ASP A 164 -10.14 12.96 12.90
CA ASP A 164 -9.46 13.54 11.73
C ASP A 164 -8.13 14.26 12.01
N SER A 165 -7.78 14.62 13.27
CA SER A 165 -6.62 15.50 13.51
C SER A 165 -5.26 14.84 13.27
N HIS A 166 -5.14 13.52 13.45
CA HIS A 166 -3.91 12.77 13.20
C HIS A 166 -2.70 13.17 14.09
N GLU A 167 -2.95 13.78 15.26
CA GLU A 167 -1.87 14.20 16.18
C GLU A 167 -0.99 13.01 16.60
N LEU A 168 -1.61 11.87 16.93
CA LEU A 168 -0.90 10.64 17.31
C LEU A 168 -0.27 9.94 16.09
N TYR A 169 -0.91 9.99 14.93
CA TYR A 169 -0.37 9.44 13.70
C TYR A 169 0.98 10.07 13.34
N ASP A 170 1.08 11.40 13.39
CA ASP A 170 2.33 12.12 13.13
C ASP A 170 3.41 11.70 14.12
N LEU A 171 3.06 11.57 15.42
CA LEU A 171 4.00 11.12 16.43
C LEU A 171 4.43 9.68 16.25
N GLY A 172 3.54 8.80 15.80
CA GLY A 172 3.90 7.41 15.44
C GLY A 172 5.00 7.35 14.41
N HIS A 173 4.89 8.13 13.33
CA HIS A 173 5.93 8.25 12.30
C HIS A 173 7.21 8.94 12.81
N LEU A 174 7.09 9.92 13.71
CA LEU A 174 8.24 10.50 14.38
C LEU A 174 9.02 9.45 15.17
N TYR A 175 8.34 8.56 15.91
CA TYR A 175 9.00 7.50 16.68
C TYR A 175 9.73 6.50 15.81
N GLU A 176 9.11 6.10 14.70
CA GLU A 176 9.73 5.24 13.68
C GLU A 176 11.00 5.88 13.10
N ALA A 177 10.90 7.14 12.68
CA ALA A 177 12.01 7.90 12.12
C ALA A 177 13.13 8.14 13.14
N ALA A 178 12.77 8.47 14.37
CA ALA A 178 13.74 8.75 15.45
C ALA A 178 14.55 7.50 15.83
N ALA A 179 13.87 6.36 15.94
CA ALA A 179 14.54 5.08 16.17
C ALA A 179 15.46 4.71 15.00
N ALA A 180 14.99 4.85 13.74
CA ALA A 180 15.80 4.60 12.56
C ALA A 180 17.05 5.49 12.50
N HIS A 181 16.87 6.79 12.74
CA HIS A 181 17.98 7.75 12.72
C HIS A 181 19.04 7.47 13.81
N TYR A 182 18.57 7.19 15.03
CA TYR A 182 19.47 6.82 16.13
C TYR A 182 20.25 5.53 15.85
N LEU A 183 19.57 4.49 15.36
CA LEU A 183 20.22 3.22 15.03
C LEU A 183 21.21 3.35 13.86
N ALA A 184 20.95 4.26 12.92
CA ALA A 184 21.81 4.51 11.77
C ALA A 184 23.05 5.32 12.11
N THR A 185 22.91 6.37 12.94
CA THR A 185 23.92 7.41 13.12
C THR A 185 24.50 7.47 14.54
N GLY A 186 23.81 6.89 15.51
CA GLY A 186 24.10 7.07 16.94
C GLY A 186 23.71 8.44 17.50
N LYS A 187 23.22 9.36 16.65
CA LYS A 187 22.81 10.71 17.07
C LYS A 187 21.47 10.69 17.80
N ARG A 188 21.35 11.44 18.87
CA ARG A 188 20.15 11.50 19.69
C ARG A 188 19.23 12.68 19.34
N ASN A 189 19.63 13.55 18.42
CA ASN A 189 18.93 14.81 18.14
C ASN A 189 17.43 14.61 17.82
N LEU A 190 17.05 13.66 16.97
CA LEU A 190 15.63 13.35 16.71
C LEU A 190 15.04 12.43 17.79
N LEU A 191 15.84 11.52 18.36
CA LEU A 191 15.38 10.63 19.43
C LEU A 191 14.98 11.43 20.69
N ASP A 192 15.71 12.49 21.04
CA ASP A 192 15.37 13.31 22.20
C ASP A 192 14.09 14.11 21.96
N VAL A 193 13.79 14.55 20.74
CA VAL A 193 12.48 15.13 20.37
C VAL A 193 11.37 14.10 20.55
N ALA A 194 11.56 12.87 20.04
CA ALA A 194 10.59 11.79 20.17
C ALA A 194 10.35 11.39 21.65
N ILE A 195 11.39 11.31 22.45
CA ILE A 195 11.27 11.02 23.90
C ILE A 195 10.46 12.09 24.62
N ARG A 196 10.65 13.37 24.29
CA ARG A 196 9.87 14.45 24.91
C ARG A 196 8.39 14.36 24.56
N THR A 197 8.03 14.08 23.29
CA THR A 197 6.64 13.84 22.89
C THR A 197 6.06 12.61 23.59
N ALA A 198 6.80 11.49 23.61
CA ALA A 198 6.34 10.25 24.23
C ALA A 198 6.13 10.40 25.76
N ASN A 199 6.99 11.16 26.46
CA ASN A 199 6.79 11.48 27.86
C ASN A 199 5.51 12.30 28.08
N LEU A 200 5.24 13.32 27.23
CA LEU A 200 3.99 14.08 27.28
C LEU A 200 2.76 13.15 27.11
N LEU A 201 2.83 12.19 26.17
CA LEU A 201 1.75 11.21 25.98
C LEU A 201 1.58 10.34 27.25
N VAL A 202 2.67 9.82 27.81
CA VAL A 202 2.64 9.02 29.05
C VAL A 202 2.07 9.82 30.22
N ASP A 203 2.39 11.11 30.32
CA ASP A 203 1.88 11.98 31.40
C ASP A 203 0.40 12.30 31.21
N THR A 204 -0.10 12.36 29.99
CA THR A 204 -1.48 12.72 29.63
C THR A 204 -2.43 11.53 29.61
N PHE A 205 -1.98 10.38 29.11
CA PHE A 205 -2.82 9.22 28.79
C PHE A 205 -2.41 7.99 29.59
N GLY A 206 -3.37 7.08 29.80
CA GLY A 206 -3.11 5.83 30.49
C GLY A 206 -4.18 5.49 31.53
N PRO A 207 -4.00 4.40 32.29
CA PRO A 207 -4.91 4.01 33.35
C PRO A 207 -5.08 5.12 34.40
N GLY A 208 -6.33 5.52 34.67
CA GLY A 208 -6.63 6.61 35.60
C GLY A 208 -6.36 8.04 35.08
N LYS A 209 -5.94 8.15 33.81
CA LYS A 209 -5.76 9.41 33.08
C LYS A 209 -6.78 9.50 31.95
N ARG A 210 -6.57 10.45 31.02
CA ARG A 210 -7.40 10.56 29.82
C ARG A 210 -7.27 9.31 28.97
N VAL A 211 -8.40 8.82 28.45
CA VAL A 211 -8.48 7.72 27.45
C VAL A 211 -8.32 8.31 26.06
N ILE A 212 -7.53 7.66 25.23
CA ILE A 212 -7.34 8.00 23.82
C ILE A 212 -6.84 6.75 23.06
N TRP A 213 -7.08 6.73 21.78
CA TRP A 213 -6.48 5.83 20.80
C TRP A 213 -6.29 6.57 19.46
N PRO A 214 -5.27 6.23 18.65
CA PRO A 214 -5.02 6.92 17.37
C PRO A 214 -6.20 6.74 16.41
N GLY A 215 -6.70 7.82 15.85
CA GLY A 215 -7.69 7.75 14.78
C GLY A 215 -7.13 7.08 13.52
N HIS A 216 -5.89 7.38 13.21
CA HIS A 216 -5.07 6.63 12.25
C HIS A 216 -3.90 5.97 13.00
N GLU A 217 -3.79 4.67 12.87
CA GLU A 217 -2.81 3.84 13.56
C GLU A 217 -1.41 4.03 12.97
N ILE A 218 -0.43 3.83 13.75
CA ILE A 218 1.03 3.70 13.67
C ILE A 218 1.68 3.99 15.03
N THR A 219 1.00 4.73 15.90
CA THR A 219 1.55 5.17 17.20
C THR A 219 1.94 3.97 18.06
N GLU A 220 1.13 2.93 18.06
CA GLU A 220 1.36 1.71 18.82
C GLU A 220 2.64 0.99 18.33
N MET A 221 2.85 0.92 17.02
CA MET A 221 4.10 0.39 16.42
C MET A 221 5.30 1.26 16.80
N GLY A 222 5.16 2.59 16.65
CA GLY A 222 6.20 3.56 16.95
C GLY A 222 6.62 3.53 18.41
N LEU A 223 5.65 3.45 19.35
CA LEU A 223 5.92 3.31 20.79
C LEU A 223 6.61 1.98 21.12
N ALA A 224 6.21 0.87 20.50
CA ALA A 224 6.87 -0.43 20.67
C ALA A 224 8.33 -0.38 20.16
N LYS A 225 8.58 0.31 19.04
CA LYS A 225 9.93 0.52 18.52
C LYS A 225 10.75 1.45 19.41
N LEU A 226 10.14 2.50 19.93
CA LEU A 226 10.78 3.42 20.88
C LEU A 226 11.16 2.69 22.18
N TYR A 227 10.29 1.79 22.70
CA TYR A 227 10.62 0.89 23.81
C TYR A 227 11.84 0.03 23.50
N ARG A 228 11.91 -0.61 22.32
CA ARG A 228 13.07 -1.44 21.95
C ARG A 228 14.39 -0.66 21.94
N VAL A 229 14.34 0.64 21.59
CA VAL A 229 15.56 1.50 21.53
C VAL A 229 15.93 2.07 22.88
N THR A 230 14.95 2.40 23.74
CA THR A 230 15.19 3.12 25.01
C THR A 230 15.18 2.21 26.24
N GLY A 231 14.50 1.07 26.16
CA GLY A 231 14.22 0.19 27.30
C GLY A 231 13.14 0.75 28.26
N ASP A 232 12.47 1.85 27.93
CA ASP A 232 11.49 2.48 28.82
C ASP A 232 10.11 1.81 28.66
N GLU A 233 9.74 0.97 29.62
CA GLU A 233 8.49 0.20 29.65
C GLU A 233 7.23 1.08 29.60
N ARG A 234 7.31 2.36 29.98
CA ARG A 234 6.17 3.26 29.91
C ARG A 234 5.62 3.39 28.49
N TYR A 235 6.49 3.32 27.48
CA TYR A 235 6.08 3.42 26.07
C TYR A 235 5.36 2.15 25.61
N LEU A 236 5.85 0.97 25.98
CA LEU A 236 5.15 -0.30 25.71
C LEU A 236 3.80 -0.36 26.41
N ASN A 237 3.75 0.07 27.69
CA ASN A 237 2.51 0.09 28.45
C ASN A 237 1.48 1.07 27.84
N LEU A 238 1.93 2.21 27.30
CA LEU A 238 1.06 3.15 26.60
C LEU A 238 0.55 2.58 25.27
N ALA A 239 1.40 1.93 24.49
CA ALA A 239 0.99 1.24 23.26
C ALA A 239 -0.11 0.20 23.54
N LYS A 240 0.11 -0.65 24.55
CA LYS A 240 -0.91 -1.62 24.99
C LYS A 240 -2.20 -0.95 25.44
N PHE A 241 -2.09 0.13 26.24
CA PHE A 241 -3.25 0.90 26.70
C PHE A 241 -4.10 1.43 25.53
N MET A 242 -3.47 1.97 24.47
CA MET A 242 -4.18 2.48 23.30
C MET A 242 -4.91 1.38 22.55
N LEU A 243 -4.28 0.19 22.39
CA LEU A 243 -4.92 -0.98 21.80
C LEU A 243 -6.12 -1.46 22.63
N ASP A 244 -5.96 -1.57 23.95
CA ASP A 244 -7.02 -2.02 24.86
C ASP A 244 -8.18 -1.02 24.95
N ALA A 245 -7.87 0.27 24.80
CA ALA A 245 -8.85 1.35 24.85
C ALA A 245 -9.72 1.42 23.58
N ARG A 246 -9.21 0.98 22.42
CA ARG A 246 -9.94 1.04 21.14
C ARG A 246 -11.16 0.09 21.19
N GLY A 247 -12.34 0.66 21.00
CA GLY A 247 -13.55 -0.14 20.99
C GLY A 247 -14.85 0.68 21.09
N PRO A 248 -16.01 0.01 21.14
CA PRO A 248 -17.31 0.66 21.19
C PRO A 248 -17.52 1.57 22.41
N ASP A 249 -16.90 1.21 23.54
CA ASP A 249 -17.10 1.91 24.82
C ASP A 249 -16.36 3.27 24.87
N THR A 250 -15.46 3.53 23.92
CA THR A 250 -14.60 4.72 23.90
C THR A 250 -14.76 5.52 22.60
N GLN A 251 -15.91 5.37 21.92
CA GLN A 251 -16.21 6.15 20.71
C GLN A 251 -16.22 7.65 21.00
N PRO A 252 -15.63 8.47 20.10
CA PRO A 252 -15.62 9.92 20.26
C PRO A 252 -17.05 10.49 20.23
N GLN A 253 -17.36 11.35 21.19
CA GLN A 253 -18.66 12.01 21.28
C GLN A 253 -18.62 13.38 20.59
N VAL A 254 -18.17 13.40 19.33
CA VAL A 254 -18.02 14.63 18.54
C VAL A 254 -18.90 14.58 17.30
N ARG A 255 -19.31 15.76 16.84
CA ARG A 255 -20.06 15.87 15.57
C ARG A 255 -19.17 15.39 14.41
N ASN A 256 -19.75 14.62 13.50
CA ASN A 256 -19.08 14.01 12.34
C ASN A 256 -18.02 12.95 12.71
N ALA A 257 -18.18 12.26 13.84
CA ALA A 257 -17.40 11.04 14.10
C ALA A 257 -17.52 10.08 12.91
N ARG A 258 -16.41 9.44 12.55
CA ARG A 258 -16.38 8.44 11.47
C ARG A 258 -17.15 7.19 11.90
N GLU A 259 -17.61 6.42 10.90
CA GLU A 259 -18.19 5.11 11.17
C GLU A 259 -17.15 4.23 11.90
N PRO A 260 -17.54 3.50 12.98
CA PRO A 260 -16.58 2.75 13.78
C PRO A 260 -15.76 1.70 13.03
N GLN A 261 -16.26 1.20 11.89
CA GLN A 261 -15.49 0.29 11.02
C GLN A 261 -14.31 1.00 10.37
N TYR A 262 -14.43 2.28 10.05
CA TYR A 262 -13.42 3.07 9.33
C TYR A 262 -12.06 3.04 10.02
N ASN A 263 -12.03 3.15 11.34
CA ASN A 263 -10.83 3.14 12.18
C ASN A 263 -10.77 1.93 13.12
N GLN A 264 -11.40 0.81 12.74
CA GLN A 264 -11.38 -0.48 13.45
C GLN A 264 -11.82 -0.41 14.91
N SER A 265 -12.67 0.55 15.29
CA SER A 265 -13.16 0.72 16.66
C SER A 265 -14.55 0.12 16.93
N TYR A 266 -15.11 -0.62 15.96
CA TYR A 266 -16.44 -1.28 16.02
C TYR A 266 -16.52 -2.43 17.04
N LYS A 267 -15.39 -3.00 17.41
CA LYS A 267 -15.20 -4.03 18.46
C LYS A 267 -13.87 -3.79 19.15
N LYS A 268 -13.70 -4.30 20.35
CA LYS A 268 -12.37 -4.40 20.98
C LYS A 268 -11.43 -5.17 20.05
N VAL A 269 -10.19 -4.75 19.97
CA VAL A 269 -9.24 -5.31 19.01
C VAL A 269 -9.05 -6.83 19.14
N VAL A 270 -9.11 -7.35 20.35
CA VAL A 270 -9.03 -8.80 20.64
C VAL A 270 -10.26 -9.61 20.20
N ASP A 271 -11.39 -8.96 19.95
CA ASP A 271 -12.67 -9.58 19.54
C ASP A 271 -12.91 -9.46 18.02
N GLN A 272 -12.00 -8.83 17.29
CA GLN A 272 -12.09 -8.70 15.84
C GLN A 272 -11.70 -10.00 15.15
N THR A 273 -12.37 -10.32 14.05
CA THR A 273 -12.19 -11.57 13.30
C THR A 273 -12.14 -11.39 11.80
N GLU A 274 -12.28 -10.14 11.34
CA GLU A 274 -12.30 -9.79 9.93
C GLU A 274 -11.67 -8.39 9.74
N ALA A 275 -11.10 -8.16 8.57
CA ALA A 275 -10.58 -6.86 8.17
C ALA A 275 -11.71 -5.97 7.62
N VAL A 276 -11.87 -4.78 8.18
CA VAL A 276 -12.89 -3.81 7.79
C VAL A 276 -12.33 -2.39 7.81
N GLY A 277 -12.99 -1.47 7.13
CA GLY A 277 -12.66 -0.06 7.13
C GLY A 277 -11.38 0.26 6.35
N HIS A 278 -10.76 1.38 6.66
CA HIS A 278 -9.60 1.88 5.94
C HIS A 278 -8.42 0.90 6.03
N ALA A 279 -7.89 0.48 4.87
CA ALA A 279 -6.95 -0.63 4.81
C ALA A 279 -5.60 -0.32 5.47
N VAL A 280 -5.04 0.89 5.29
CA VAL A 280 -3.75 1.25 5.90
C VAL A 280 -3.86 1.30 7.42
N ARG A 281 -4.93 1.89 7.95
CA ARG A 281 -5.22 1.91 9.40
C ARG A 281 -5.23 0.49 9.96
N ALA A 282 -5.99 -0.40 9.32
CA ALA A 282 -6.11 -1.80 9.70
C ALA A 282 -4.76 -2.53 9.72
N GLU A 283 -3.97 -2.43 8.64
CA GLU A 283 -2.68 -3.12 8.53
C GLU A 283 -1.66 -2.62 9.57
N TYR A 284 -1.70 -1.33 9.90
CA TYR A 284 -0.86 -0.77 10.97
C TYR A 284 -1.34 -1.19 12.35
N LEU A 285 -2.66 -1.22 12.59
CA LEU A 285 -3.23 -1.74 13.84
C LEU A 285 -2.78 -3.19 14.07
N TYR A 286 -2.93 -4.07 13.07
CA TYR A 286 -2.57 -5.49 13.19
C TYR A 286 -1.06 -5.67 13.40
N SER A 287 -0.24 -4.82 12.78
CA SER A 287 1.20 -4.77 13.03
C SER A 287 1.53 -4.33 14.45
N GLY A 288 0.86 -3.31 14.98
CA GLY A 288 0.99 -2.86 16.36
C GLY A 288 0.56 -3.93 17.37
N MET A 289 -0.55 -4.62 17.10
CA MET A 289 -1.00 -5.76 17.92
C MET A 289 0.04 -6.88 17.95
N ALA A 290 0.68 -7.19 16.81
CA ALA A 290 1.75 -8.19 16.74
C ALA A 290 2.99 -7.77 17.55
N ASP A 291 3.42 -6.50 17.46
CA ASP A 291 4.55 -5.96 18.22
C ASP A 291 4.29 -6.01 19.74
N VAL A 292 3.13 -5.54 20.18
CA VAL A 292 2.75 -5.56 21.61
C VAL A 292 2.60 -7.00 22.10
N ALA A 293 2.01 -7.90 21.30
CA ALA A 293 1.91 -9.33 21.64
C ALA A 293 3.29 -9.98 21.83
N ALA A 294 4.23 -9.70 20.92
CA ALA A 294 5.59 -10.24 20.99
C ALA A 294 6.29 -9.78 22.28
N LEU A 295 6.14 -8.50 22.65
CA LEU A 295 6.82 -7.89 23.79
C LEU A 295 6.18 -8.23 25.14
N THR A 296 4.84 -8.39 25.18
CA THR A 296 4.10 -8.67 26.42
C THR A 296 3.78 -10.14 26.62
N GLY A 297 3.68 -10.91 25.52
CA GLY A 297 3.21 -12.30 25.52
C GLY A 297 1.69 -12.44 25.58
N ASP A 298 0.96 -11.37 25.28
CA ASP A 298 -0.49 -11.39 25.27
C ASP A 298 -1.02 -12.15 24.04
N THR A 299 -1.47 -13.38 24.27
CA THR A 299 -1.95 -14.27 23.20
C THR A 299 -3.33 -13.88 22.67
N ALA A 300 -4.08 -13.00 23.35
CA ALA A 300 -5.38 -12.55 22.85
C ALA A 300 -5.21 -11.73 21.55
N TYR A 301 -4.18 -10.89 21.49
CA TYR A 301 -3.86 -10.17 20.25
C TYR A 301 -3.46 -11.12 19.11
N VAL A 302 -2.60 -12.13 19.41
CA VAL A 302 -2.19 -13.12 18.40
C VAL A 302 -3.42 -13.86 17.84
N ASN A 303 -4.31 -14.33 18.72
CA ASN A 303 -5.51 -15.04 18.31
C ASN A 303 -6.46 -14.19 17.44
N ALA A 304 -6.52 -12.88 17.67
CA ALA A 304 -7.33 -11.98 16.86
C ALA A 304 -6.69 -11.75 15.49
N ILE A 305 -5.40 -11.37 15.44
CA ILE A 305 -4.72 -11.11 14.17
C ILE A 305 -4.57 -12.35 13.29
N ASP A 306 -4.48 -13.55 13.86
CA ASP A 306 -4.48 -14.80 13.08
C ASP A 306 -5.83 -15.01 12.36
N LYS A 307 -6.96 -14.76 13.03
CA LYS A 307 -8.29 -14.87 12.42
C LYS A 307 -8.51 -13.81 11.33
N ILE A 308 -8.05 -12.59 11.61
CA ILE A 308 -8.14 -11.49 10.64
C ILE A 308 -7.28 -11.81 9.41
N TRP A 309 -6.08 -12.39 9.61
CA TRP A 309 -5.23 -12.79 8.51
C TRP A 309 -5.86 -13.87 7.63
N ASP A 310 -6.51 -14.87 8.25
CA ASP A 310 -7.26 -15.90 7.51
C ASP A 310 -8.41 -15.27 6.68
N ASN A 311 -9.06 -14.21 7.18
CA ASN A 311 -10.07 -13.47 6.44
C ASN A 311 -9.45 -12.69 5.26
N VAL A 312 -8.33 -11.97 5.48
CA VAL A 312 -7.66 -11.20 4.41
C VAL A 312 -7.13 -12.13 3.34
N ALA A 313 -6.29 -13.11 3.72
CA ALA A 313 -5.65 -14.04 2.78
C ALA A 313 -6.67 -14.96 2.07
N GLY A 314 -7.80 -15.25 2.70
CA GLY A 314 -8.85 -16.11 2.15
C GLY A 314 -9.91 -15.39 1.32
N ARG A 315 -10.10 -14.06 1.48
CA ARG A 315 -11.31 -13.41 0.94
C ARG A 315 -11.14 -11.97 0.46
N LYS A 316 -10.08 -11.23 0.90
CA LYS A 316 -10.00 -9.77 0.74
C LYS A 316 -8.71 -9.26 0.09
N ILE A 317 -7.84 -10.15 -0.37
CA ILE A 317 -6.61 -9.81 -1.06
C ILE A 317 -6.74 -10.04 -2.56
N HIS A 318 -6.32 -9.08 -3.38
CA HIS A 318 -6.30 -9.22 -4.84
C HIS A 318 -5.16 -10.14 -5.29
N VAL A 319 -5.26 -10.66 -6.52
CA VAL A 319 -4.26 -11.57 -7.08
C VAL A 319 -2.84 -10.97 -7.15
N THR A 320 -2.75 -9.65 -7.16
CA THR A 320 -1.50 -8.87 -7.09
C THR A 320 -0.96 -8.65 -5.68
N GLY A 321 -1.65 -9.18 -4.65
CA GLY A 321 -1.30 -8.93 -3.26
C GLY A 321 -1.79 -7.58 -2.71
N GLY A 322 -2.50 -6.78 -3.52
CA GLY A 322 -3.11 -5.53 -3.07
C GLY A 322 -4.29 -5.80 -2.14
N VAL A 323 -4.51 -4.91 -1.17
CA VAL A 323 -5.63 -4.92 -0.23
C VAL A 323 -6.35 -3.57 -0.23
N GLY A 324 -7.64 -3.57 0.18
CA GLY A 324 -8.47 -2.38 0.13
C GLY A 324 -9.19 -2.24 -1.23
N ALA A 325 -10.36 -2.88 -1.34
CA ALA A 325 -11.11 -2.96 -2.60
C ALA A 325 -11.79 -1.65 -3.00
N ARG A 326 -12.21 -0.85 -2.00
CA ARG A 326 -13.09 0.32 -2.17
C ARG A 326 -12.33 1.64 -2.14
N GLY A 327 -12.64 2.54 -3.07
CA GLY A 327 -12.16 3.93 -3.01
C GLY A 327 -12.83 4.72 -1.88
N ALA A 328 -14.14 4.51 -1.66
CA ALA A 328 -14.85 5.14 -0.55
C ALA A 328 -14.27 4.65 0.79
N GLY A 329 -13.76 5.59 1.59
CA GLY A 329 -13.09 5.31 2.85
C GLY A 329 -11.76 4.55 2.71
N GLU A 330 -11.22 4.39 1.50
CA GLU A 330 -9.95 3.66 1.25
C GLU A 330 -9.97 2.25 1.86
N ALA A 331 -11.13 1.58 1.75
CA ALA A 331 -11.53 0.52 2.67
C ALA A 331 -11.43 -0.88 2.10
N PHE A 332 -11.33 -1.86 3.01
CA PHE A 332 -11.65 -3.24 2.67
C PHE A 332 -13.11 -3.36 2.18
N GLY A 333 -13.32 -4.20 1.18
CA GLY A 333 -14.65 -4.61 0.73
C GLY A 333 -15.27 -5.69 1.61
N ASN A 334 -16.46 -6.14 1.24
CA ASN A 334 -17.05 -7.35 1.79
C ASN A 334 -16.20 -8.57 1.39
N ASP A 335 -16.47 -9.71 2.00
CA ASP A 335 -15.85 -10.97 1.58
C ASP A 335 -16.05 -11.19 0.07
N TYR A 336 -14.96 -11.50 -0.64
CA TYR A 336 -14.92 -11.72 -2.10
C TYR A 336 -15.26 -10.50 -2.98
N GLU A 337 -15.40 -9.31 -2.41
CA GLU A 337 -15.52 -8.06 -3.16
C GLU A 337 -14.13 -7.60 -3.62
N LEU A 338 -13.74 -8.09 -4.78
CA LEU A 338 -12.42 -7.85 -5.39
C LEU A 338 -12.59 -7.29 -6.81
N PRO A 339 -13.02 -6.02 -6.96
CA PRO A 339 -13.18 -5.38 -8.26
C PRO A 339 -11.83 -5.21 -8.96
N ASN A 340 -11.86 -5.05 -10.29
CA ASN A 340 -10.65 -4.86 -11.09
C ASN A 340 -10.37 -3.37 -11.36
N MET A 341 -11.29 -2.69 -12.02
CA MET A 341 -11.12 -1.29 -12.43
C MET A 341 -11.23 -0.30 -11.28
N SER A 342 -12.15 -0.53 -10.36
CA SER A 342 -12.36 0.32 -9.18
C SER A 342 -11.55 -0.11 -7.97
N ALA A 343 -10.72 -1.16 -8.09
CA ALA A 343 -9.85 -1.59 -7.02
C ALA A 343 -8.98 -0.42 -6.54
N TYR A 344 -9.08 -0.11 -5.24
CA TYR A 344 -8.26 0.95 -4.66
C TYR A 344 -6.83 0.48 -4.47
N ASN A 345 -6.62 -0.60 -3.72
CA ASN A 345 -5.33 -1.24 -3.54
C ASN A 345 -4.20 -0.22 -3.32
N GLU A 346 -4.35 0.56 -2.27
CA GLU A 346 -3.41 1.65 -1.98
C GLU A 346 -1.98 1.13 -1.81
N THR A 347 -1.02 1.87 -2.33
CA THR A 347 0.41 1.55 -2.16
C THR A 347 0.80 1.48 -0.67
N CYS A 348 0.26 2.38 0.17
CA CYS A 348 0.50 2.33 1.62
C CYS A 348 -0.06 1.06 2.26
N ALA A 349 -1.22 0.58 1.81
CA ALA A 349 -1.82 -0.66 2.31
C ALA A 349 -0.96 -1.88 1.91
N ALA A 350 -0.37 -1.90 0.72
CA ALA A 350 0.58 -2.94 0.34
C ALA A 350 1.83 -2.95 1.24
N VAL A 351 2.35 -1.77 1.60
CA VAL A 351 3.45 -1.64 2.57
C VAL A 351 3.03 -2.14 3.96
N GLY A 352 1.84 -1.75 4.43
CA GLY A 352 1.28 -2.20 5.71
C GLY A 352 1.11 -3.72 5.76
N ASN A 353 0.59 -4.32 4.68
CA ASN A 353 0.40 -5.76 4.55
C ASN A 353 1.74 -6.52 4.65
N ASP A 354 2.80 -6.02 4.02
CA ASP A 354 4.12 -6.64 4.13
C ASP A 354 4.72 -6.51 5.53
N TYR A 355 4.54 -5.37 6.22
CA TYR A 355 4.93 -5.21 7.61
C TYR A 355 4.20 -6.17 8.54
N TRP A 356 2.91 -6.38 8.33
CA TRP A 356 2.11 -7.29 9.13
C TRP A 356 2.48 -8.76 8.87
N ASN A 357 2.60 -9.17 7.60
CA ASN A 357 3.01 -10.53 7.23
C ASN A 357 4.41 -10.89 7.77
N GLN A 358 5.36 -9.96 7.74
CA GLN A 358 6.67 -10.16 8.37
C GLN A 358 6.54 -10.43 9.88
N ARG A 359 5.73 -9.65 10.59
CA ARG A 359 5.51 -9.82 12.03
C ARG A 359 4.85 -11.14 12.38
N LEU A 360 3.87 -11.56 11.59
CA LEU A 360 3.25 -12.89 11.74
C LEU A 360 4.24 -14.02 11.48
N PHE A 361 5.10 -13.87 10.48
CA PHE A 361 6.20 -14.82 10.29
C PHE A 361 7.14 -14.88 11.50
N LEU A 362 7.50 -13.75 12.08
CA LEU A 362 8.37 -13.70 13.26
C LEU A 362 7.71 -14.32 14.51
N LEU A 363 6.38 -14.29 14.61
CA LEU A 363 5.62 -14.98 15.67
C LEU A 363 5.55 -16.50 15.45
N HIS A 364 5.30 -16.97 14.21
CA HIS A 364 4.88 -18.35 13.93
C HIS A 364 5.90 -19.22 13.21
N ALA A 365 6.95 -18.63 12.60
CA ALA A 365 7.92 -19.31 11.73
C ALA A 365 7.24 -20.10 10.60
N ASP A 366 6.14 -19.58 10.02
CA ASP A 366 5.36 -20.24 8.98
C ASP A 366 5.49 -19.49 7.65
N GLY A 367 5.88 -20.23 6.59
CA GLY A 367 6.12 -19.72 5.25
C GLY A 367 4.87 -19.17 4.55
N LYS A 368 3.66 -19.51 5.03
CA LYS A 368 2.42 -18.98 4.46
C LYS A 368 2.37 -17.44 4.48
N TYR A 369 2.93 -16.82 5.51
CA TYR A 369 3.02 -15.37 5.62
C TYR A 369 4.02 -14.78 4.61
N ILE A 370 5.13 -15.47 4.40
CA ILE A 370 6.11 -15.08 3.39
C ILE A 370 5.57 -15.29 1.96
N ASP A 371 4.70 -16.26 1.74
CA ASP A 371 4.04 -16.46 0.43
C ASP A 371 3.12 -15.27 0.08
N VAL A 372 2.37 -14.73 1.06
CA VAL A 372 1.57 -13.51 0.87
C VAL A 372 2.46 -12.28 0.69
N MET A 373 3.46 -12.12 1.56
CA MET A 373 4.44 -11.03 1.49
C MET A 373 5.15 -11.02 0.13
N GLU A 374 5.66 -12.15 -0.36
CA GLU A 374 6.33 -12.23 -1.66
C GLU A 374 5.40 -11.82 -2.81
N ARG A 375 4.12 -12.23 -2.77
CA ARG A 375 3.13 -11.83 -3.75
C ARG A 375 2.90 -10.34 -3.75
N THR A 376 2.70 -9.73 -2.58
CA THR A 376 2.52 -8.28 -2.42
C THR A 376 3.76 -7.52 -2.88
N LEU A 377 4.92 -7.93 -2.39
CA LEU A 377 6.21 -7.31 -2.66
C LEU A 377 6.54 -7.26 -4.16
N TYR A 378 6.42 -8.39 -4.87
CA TYR A 378 6.78 -8.50 -6.30
C TYR A 378 5.72 -7.95 -7.25
N ASN A 379 4.53 -7.59 -6.78
CA ASN A 379 3.44 -7.11 -7.63
C ASN A 379 2.84 -5.81 -7.11
N GLY A 380 1.94 -5.85 -6.13
CA GLY A 380 1.17 -4.70 -5.65
C GLY A 380 2.02 -3.60 -5.02
N LEU A 381 3.09 -3.92 -4.31
CA LEU A 381 3.91 -2.94 -3.62
C LEU A 381 4.81 -2.16 -4.60
N ILE A 382 5.67 -2.88 -5.36
CA ILE A 382 6.61 -2.20 -6.28
C ILE A 382 5.94 -1.59 -7.51
N SER A 383 4.67 -1.93 -7.77
CA SER A 383 3.81 -1.19 -8.71
C SER A 383 3.64 0.26 -8.27
N GLY A 384 3.69 0.53 -6.97
CA GLY A 384 3.52 1.85 -6.37
C GLY A 384 4.57 2.89 -6.80
N VAL A 385 5.69 2.50 -7.40
CA VAL A 385 6.75 3.39 -7.85
C VAL A 385 7.20 3.05 -9.28
N ALA A 386 7.42 4.08 -10.10
CA ALA A 386 7.95 3.90 -11.44
C ALA A 386 9.40 3.39 -11.42
N LEU A 387 9.82 2.79 -12.53
CA LEU A 387 11.19 2.29 -12.67
C LEU A 387 12.26 3.39 -12.57
N ASP A 388 11.91 4.66 -12.88
CA ASP A 388 12.79 5.81 -12.73
C ASP A 388 12.83 6.37 -11.29
N GLY A 389 11.90 5.98 -10.41
CA GLY A 389 11.84 6.39 -9.02
C GLY A 389 11.21 7.76 -8.75
N LYS A 390 10.61 8.44 -9.76
CA LYS A 390 10.09 9.82 -9.65
C LYS A 390 8.58 9.96 -9.72
N THR A 391 7.89 8.90 -10.09
CA THR A 391 6.43 8.92 -10.16
C THR A 391 5.82 7.74 -9.42
N PHE A 392 4.62 7.92 -8.87
CA PHE A 392 4.02 7.01 -7.92
C PHE A 392 2.57 6.70 -8.28
N PHE A 393 2.12 5.49 -7.97
CA PHE A 393 0.71 5.18 -7.85
C PHE A 393 0.25 5.38 -6.41
N TYR A 394 -0.90 6.00 -6.26
CA TYR A 394 -1.68 5.95 -5.04
C TYR A 394 -2.50 4.65 -5.03
N GLN A 395 -3.34 4.49 -6.04
CA GLN A 395 -4.17 3.32 -6.29
C GLN A 395 -3.50 2.38 -7.30
N ASN A 396 -3.71 1.07 -7.12
CA ASN A 396 -3.14 0.05 -8.00
C ASN A 396 -4.28 -0.83 -8.57
N PRO A 397 -5.02 -0.36 -9.60
CA PRO A 397 -6.10 -1.10 -10.23
C PRO A 397 -5.59 -2.33 -11.01
N LEU A 398 -6.48 -3.32 -11.23
CA LEU A 398 -6.17 -4.51 -12.03
C LEU A 398 -6.73 -4.41 -13.46
N GLU A 399 -7.47 -3.36 -13.75
CA GLU A 399 -7.95 -3.02 -15.09
C GLU A 399 -7.93 -1.50 -15.23
N ALA A 400 -7.52 -0.97 -16.38
CA ALA A 400 -7.46 0.45 -16.67
C ALA A 400 -7.94 0.74 -18.10
N THR A 401 -8.63 1.88 -18.25
CA THR A 401 -9.10 2.37 -19.55
C THR A 401 -8.08 3.26 -20.26
N GLY A 402 -7.11 3.76 -19.53
CA GLY A 402 -6.21 4.82 -19.99
C GLY A 402 -6.85 6.20 -20.00
N LYS A 403 -8.03 6.37 -19.42
CA LYS A 403 -8.78 7.65 -19.39
C LYS A 403 -8.79 8.31 -18.01
N ALA A 404 -8.74 7.53 -16.93
CA ALA A 404 -8.72 8.06 -15.57
C ALA A 404 -7.30 8.53 -15.17
N ASN A 405 -7.22 9.50 -14.24
CA ASN A 405 -5.94 9.98 -13.71
C ASN A 405 -5.16 8.86 -12.99
N LYS A 406 -5.87 7.97 -12.30
CA LYS A 406 -5.30 6.78 -11.65
C LYS A 406 -4.67 5.76 -12.61
N ASP A 407 -4.90 5.89 -13.92
CA ASP A 407 -4.34 4.99 -14.94
C ASP A 407 -2.89 5.35 -15.31
N GLN A 408 -2.30 6.30 -14.62
CA GLN A 408 -0.86 6.63 -14.71
C GLN A 408 -0.33 7.08 -13.35
N ARG A 409 0.99 6.97 -13.15
CA ARG A 409 1.66 7.48 -11.96
C ARG A 409 1.76 9.00 -11.99
N SER A 410 1.73 9.59 -10.79
CA SER A 410 1.91 11.04 -10.59
C SER A 410 3.25 11.33 -9.91
N GLU A 411 3.84 12.49 -10.17
CA GLU A 411 5.07 12.91 -9.49
C GLU A 411 4.87 13.11 -7.99
N TRP A 412 3.70 13.62 -7.60
CA TRP A 412 3.37 13.88 -6.20
C TRP A 412 1.86 13.94 -5.99
N PHE A 413 1.44 13.92 -4.72
CA PHE A 413 0.04 13.98 -4.31
C PHE A 413 -0.17 15.08 -3.26
N GLY A 414 -1.36 15.63 -3.18
CA GLY A 414 -1.77 16.49 -2.05
C GLY A 414 -1.65 15.74 -0.72
N VAL A 415 -2.11 14.49 -0.68
CA VAL A 415 -1.87 13.54 0.40
C VAL A 415 -0.71 12.63 -0.04
N ALA A 416 0.50 12.84 0.46
CA ALA A 416 1.72 12.23 -0.09
C ALA A 416 2.24 11.01 0.72
N CYS A 417 1.36 10.27 1.39
CA CYS A 417 1.75 9.12 2.20
C CYS A 417 2.46 8.01 1.40
N CYS A 418 2.03 7.74 0.15
CA CYS A 418 2.58 6.65 -0.66
C CYS A 418 4.05 6.82 -1.03
N PRO A 419 4.53 7.98 -1.53
CA PRO A 419 5.95 8.21 -1.76
C PRO A 419 6.80 8.01 -0.50
N GLY A 420 6.38 8.57 0.65
CA GLY A 420 7.07 8.41 1.93
C GLY A 420 7.13 6.94 2.37
N ASN A 421 6.04 6.18 2.23
CA ASN A 421 6.02 4.75 2.55
C ASN A 421 6.94 3.93 1.62
N ILE A 422 7.01 4.24 0.34
CA ILE A 422 7.95 3.59 -0.59
C ILE A 422 9.40 3.87 -0.18
N THR A 423 9.76 5.11 0.16
CA THR A 423 11.14 5.47 0.52
C THR A 423 11.65 4.66 1.71
N ARG A 424 10.84 4.53 2.78
CA ARG A 424 11.23 3.81 3.99
C ARG A 424 11.21 2.28 3.81
N PHE A 425 10.24 1.75 3.06
CA PHE A 425 10.14 0.31 2.82
C PHE A 425 11.29 -0.19 1.93
N MET A 426 11.53 0.45 0.79
CA MET A 426 12.56 0.03 -0.17
C MET A 426 13.96 0.03 0.43
N ALA A 427 14.27 0.95 1.34
CA ALA A 427 15.54 1.00 2.03
C ALA A 427 15.76 -0.19 2.99
N SER A 428 14.68 -0.81 3.48
CA SER A 428 14.72 -1.92 4.45
C SER A 428 14.49 -3.31 3.85
N VAL A 429 14.22 -3.41 2.54
CA VAL A 429 13.92 -4.68 1.84
C VAL A 429 14.92 -5.82 2.15
N PRO A 430 16.25 -5.59 2.26
CA PRO A 430 17.18 -6.67 2.59
C PRO A 430 16.91 -7.34 3.95
N GLY A 431 16.21 -6.68 4.88
CA GLY A 431 15.84 -7.22 6.20
C GLY A 431 14.79 -8.33 6.18
N TYR A 432 14.16 -8.57 5.04
CA TYR A 432 13.14 -9.62 4.88
C TYR A 432 13.70 -10.93 4.32
N VAL A 433 14.97 -10.95 3.90
CA VAL A 433 15.59 -12.10 3.23
C VAL A 433 15.85 -13.25 4.20
N TYR A 434 16.29 -12.94 5.42
CA TYR A 434 16.69 -13.95 6.40
C TYR A 434 16.09 -13.68 7.78
N ALA A 435 15.91 -14.76 8.54
CA ALA A 435 15.57 -14.69 9.95
C ALA A 435 16.24 -15.83 10.73
N GLN A 436 16.34 -15.71 12.04
CA GLN A 436 17.04 -16.67 12.89
C GLN A 436 16.32 -16.93 14.22
N ARG A 437 16.62 -18.10 14.80
CA ARG A 437 16.26 -18.45 16.18
C ARG A 437 17.20 -19.55 16.67
N GLY A 438 18.03 -19.26 17.69
CA GLY A 438 18.98 -20.22 18.21
C GLY A 438 19.98 -20.70 17.15
N ASP A 439 19.97 -22.00 16.83
CA ASP A 439 20.77 -22.63 15.77
C ASP A 439 20.06 -22.75 14.42
N ALA A 440 18.90 -22.13 14.26
CA ALA A 440 18.11 -22.19 13.03
C ALA A 440 18.15 -20.88 12.26
N LEU A 441 18.39 -20.98 10.96
CA LEU A 441 18.36 -19.90 9.98
C LEU A 441 17.22 -20.16 8.99
N TRP A 442 16.38 -19.16 8.71
CA TRP A 442 15.37 -19.19 7.67
C TRP A 442 15.82 -18.36 6.47
N VAL A 443 15.70 -18.93 5.29
CA VAL A 443 15.85 -18.24 4.01
C VAL A 443 14.45 -18.00 3.46
N ASN A 444 13.97 -16.77 3.61
CA ASN A 444 12.59 -16.36 3.32
C ASN A 444 12.39 -15.92 1.88
N LEU A 445 13.29 -15.06 1.37
CA LEU A 445 13.24 -14.52 0.02
C LEU A 445 14.50 -14.87 -0.75
N TYR A 446 14.33 -15.05 -2.05
CA TYR A 446 15.43 -15.33 -2.96
C TYR A 446 15.86 -14.05 -3.66
N MET A 447 17.03 -13.55 -3.23
CA MET A 447 17.68 -12.36 -3.79
C MET A 447 19.17 -12.62 -3.87
N GLY A 448 19.80 -12.34 -4.99
CA GLY A 448 21.26 -12.35 -5.07
C GLY A 448 21.85 -11.44 -4.01
N SER A 449 22.60 -11.99 -3.07
CA SER A 449 23.04 -11.25 -1.89
C SER A 449 24.19 -11.94 -1.18
N THR A 450 24.90 -11.15 -0.34
CA THR A 450 25.79 -11.64 0.70
C THR A 450 25.29 -11.18 2.05
N ALA A 451 25.40 -12.05 3.07
CA ALA A 451 24.94 -11.71 4.42
C ALA A 451 25.96 -12.22 5.46
N GLU A 452 26.29 -11.37 6.44
CA GLU A 452 27.01 -11.74 7.64
C GLU A 452 26.03 -11.86 8.81
N ILE A 453 25.64 -13.07 9.15
CA ILE A 453 24.58 -13.34 10.12
C ILE A 453 25.19 -13.71 11.47
N LYS A 454 24.97 -12.83 12.45
CA LYS A 454 25.33 -13.12 13.85
C LYS A 454 24.17 -13.88 14.49
N MET A 455 24.37 -15.17 14.71
CA MET A 455 23.38 -16.06 15.31
C MET A 455 23.23 -15.81 16.81
N ASP A 456 22.07 -16.14 17.38
CA ASP A 456 21.80 -15.99 18.82
C ASP A 456 22.78 -16.77 19.72
N ASN A 457 23.35 -17.84 19.20
CA ASN A 457 24.36 -18.64 19.90
C ASN A 457 25.80 -18.03 19.88
N GLY A 458 25.95 -16.80 19.36
CA GLY A 458 27.19 -16.07 19.26
C GLY A 458 28.08 -16.44 18.07
N ARG A 459 27.65 -17.34 17.18
CA ARG A 459 28.37 -17.73 15.95
C ARG A 459 28.06 -16.76 14.81
N THR A 460 29.01 -16.68 13.87
CA THR A 460 28.80 -15.95 12.63
C THR A 460 28.66 -16.93 11.46
N VAL A 461 27.60 -16.76 10.66
CA VAL A 461 27.37 -17.54 9.44
C VAL A 461 27.29 -16.58 8.28
N ASN A 462 28.24 -16.68 7.35
CA ASN A 462 28.15 -15.92 6.09
C ASN A 462 27.38 -16.73 5.07
N VAL A 463 26.37 -16.11 4.46
CA VAL A 463 25.54 -16.71 3.42
C VAL A 463 25.66 -15.89 2.15
N THR A 464 25.89 -16.59 1.02
CA THR A 464 25.84 -15.97 -0.30
C THR A 464 24.74 -16.63 -1.10
N GLN A 465 23.82 -15.85 -1.66
CA GLN A 465 22.83 -16.30 -2.65
C GLN A 465 23.26 -15.84 -4.04
N GLU A 466 23.29 -16.77 -4.99
CA GLU A 466 23.52 -16.54 -6.42
C GLU A 466 22.25 -16.98 -7.16
N THR A 467 21.52 -16.01 -7.79
CA THR A 467 20.25 -16.28 -8.47
C THR A 467 19.90 -15.21 -9.49
N ARG A 468 19.07 -15.57 -10.45
CA ARG A 468 18.36 -14.63 -11.35
C ARG A 468 16.88 -14.50 -11.01
N TYR A 469 16.49 -14.90 -9.80
CA TYR A 469 15.12 -14.73 -9.32
C TYR A 469 14.67 -13.26 -9.42
N PRO A 470 13.46 -12.94 -9.88
CA PRO A 470 12.32 -13.82 -10.15
C PRO A 470 12.24 -14.36 -11.59
N TRP A 471 13.28 -14.19 -12.41
CA TRP A 471 13.26 -14.56 -13.84
C TRP A 471 13.51 -16.04 -14.08
N ASP A 472 14.29 -16.68 -13.23
CA ASP A 472 14.36 -18.14 -13.17
C ASP A 472 14.40 -18.62 -11.71
N GLY A 473 14.10 -19.92 -11.51
CA GLY A 473 13.96 -20.51 -10.20
C GLY A 473 15.21 -21.19 -9.67
N ASN A 474 16.38 -20.95 -10.26
CA ASN A 474 17.62 -21.52 -9.78
C ASN A 474 18.25 -20.60 -8.72
N VAL A 475 18.48 -21.16 -7.55
CA VAL A 475 19.12 -20.46 -6.43
C VAL A 475 20.24 -21.34 -5.90
N LYS A 476 21.44 -20.79 -5.85
CA LYS A 476 22.58 -21.41 -5.19
C LYS A 476 22.90 -20.60 -3.94
N MET A 477 22.94 -21.27 -2.79
CA MET A 477 23.31 -20.68 -1.52
C MET A 477 24.58 -21.31 -1.02
N THR A 478 25.62 -20.52 -0.73
CA THR A 478 26.84 -20.97 -0.08
C THR A 478 26.78 -20.61 1.38
N VAL A 479 26.94 -21.59 2.25
CA VAL A 479 26.89 -21.44 3.71
C VAL A 479 28.30 -21.52 4.26
N ASN A 480 28.76 -20.45 4.90
CA ASN A 480 30.13 -20.34 5.43
C ASN A 480 30.07 -19.99 6.94
N PRO A 481 29.90 -20.96 7.84
CA PRO A 481 30.06 -20.70 9.26
C PRO A 481 31.53 -20.35 9.58
N ASP A 482 31.77 -19.53 10.60
CA ASP A 482 33.10 -19.15 11.09
C ASP A 482 33.91 -20.35 11.52
N GLN A 483 33.24 -21.37 12.02
CA GLN A 483 33.79 -22.72 12.28
C GLN A 483 32.70 -23.75 12.01
N SER A 484 33.11 -25.01 11.73
CA SER A 484 32.17 -26.11 11.48
C SER A 484 31.11 -26.18 12.59
N ALA A 485 29.86 -26.08 12.22
CA ALA A 485 28.78 -25.93 13.18
C ALA A 485 27.54 -26.76 12.82
N ALA A 486 26.97 -27.42 13.84
CA ALA A 486 25.65 -27.99 13.71
C ALA A 486 24.62 -26.84 13.72
N LEU A 487 23.88 -26.66 12.62
CA LEU A 487 22.80 -25.72 12.51
C LEU A 487 21.74 -26.25 11.51
N THR A 488 20.54 -25.69 11.59
CA THR A 488 19.45 -25.97 10.67
C THR A 488 19.27 -24.79 9.71
N VAL A 489 19.37 -25.04 8.40
CA VAL A 489 19.01 -24.07 7.37
C VAL A 489 17.62 -24.43 6.84
N ASN A 490 16.62 -23.57 7.08
CA ASN A 490 15.26 -23.72 6.61
C ASN A 490 15.15 -23.03 5.25
N VAL A 491 15.01 -23.81 4.19
CA VAL A 491 14.92 -23.34 2.79
C VAL A 491 13.44 -23.28 2.40
N ARG A 492 12.92 -22.11 2.09
CA ARG A 492 11.53 -21.93 1.70
C ARG A 492 11.22 -22.58 0.36
N ILE A 493 10.13 -23.29 0.26
CA ILE A 493 9.54 -23.69 -1.01
C ILE A 493 8.26 -22.85 -1.20
N PRO A 494 8.27 -21.85 -2.10
CA PRO A 494 7.14 -20.94 -2.28
C PRO A 494 5.83 -21.65 -2.61
N GLY A 495 4.71 -21.09 -2.17
CA GLY A 495 3.37 -21.65 -2.43
C GLY A 495 3.10 -21.86 -3.92
N TRP A 496 3.47 -20.90 -4.78
CA TRP A 496 3.29 -21.03 -6.21
C TRP A 496 4.05 -22.25 -6.83
N ALA A 497 5.18 -22.66 -6.25
CA ALA A 497 5.91 -23.86 -6.64
C ALA A 497 5.30 -25.14 -6.05
N ARG A 498 4.34 -25.04 -5.14
CA ARG A 498 3.58 -26.12 -4.51
C ARG A 498 2.14 -26.25 -5.03
N ASN A 499 1.82 -25.62 -6.15
CA ASN A 499 0.48 -25.48 -6.73
C ASN A 499 -0.49 -24.62 -5.90
N GLU A 500 0.01 -23.76 -5.02
CA GLU A 500 -0.76 -22.85 -4.16
C GLU A 500 -0.45 -21.40 -4.55
N PRO A 501 -1.28 -20.72 -5.39
CA PRO A 501 -1.03 -19.31 -5.74
C PRO A 501 -1.04 -18.42 -4.50
N ILE A 502 -1.90 -18.74 -3.54
CA ILE A 502 -2.03 -18.10 -2.23
C ILE A 502 -2.36 -19.20 -1.20
N PRO A 503 -2.01 -19.04 0.09
CA PRO A 503 -2.28 -20.05 1.12
C PRO A 503 -3.76 -20.08 1.56
N SER A 504 -4.67 -20.22 0.61
CA SER A 504 -6.12 -20.29 0.79
C SER A 504 -6.79 -20.83 -0.48
N ASP A 505 -8.11 -20.94 -0.51
CA ASP A 505 -8.91 -21.30 -1.68
C ASP A 505 -9.36 -20.09 -2.54
N LEU A 506 -8.91 -18.87 -2.21
CA LEU A 506 -9.29 -17.66 -2.93
C LEU A 506 -8.82 -17.69 -4.39
N TYR A 507 -7.62 -18.20 -4.62
CA TYR A 507 -7.06 -18.39 -5.97
C TYR A 507 -6.55 -19.80 -6.15
N ARG A 508 -6.72 -20.34 -7.36
CA ARG A 508 -6.21 -21.65 -7.77
C ARG A 508 -5.58 -21.62 -9.14
N PHE A 509 -4.59 -22.44 -9.37
CA PHE A 509 -4.13 -22.70 -10.73
C PHE A 509 -5.16 -23.56 -11.47
N THR A 510 -5.40 -23.27 -12.75
CA THR A 510 -6.34 -24.05 -13.58
C THR A 510 -5.79 -25.42 -13.98
N ASP A 511 -4.47 -25.58 -13.91
CA ASP A 511 -3.74 -26.83 -14.12
C ASP A 511 -3.11 -27.33 -12.82
N LYS A 512 -2.74 -28.61 -12.78
CA LYS A 512 -1.86 -29.17 -11.75
C LYS A 512 -0.50 -29.43 -12.37
N SER A 513 0.49 -28.62 -12.05
CA SER A 513 1.85 -28.89 -12.46
C SER A 513 2.38 -30.13 -11.73
N THR A 514 2.96 -31.05 -12.49
CA THR A 514 3.70 -32.20 -11.95
C THR A 514 5.18 -31.89 -11.71
N LEU A 515 5.61 -30.70 -12.13
CA LEU A 515 6.97 -30.24 -11.89
C LEU A 515 7.16 -29.94 -10.40
N ALA A 516 8.21 -30.48 -9.82
CA ALA A 516 8.50 -30.34 -8.39
C ALA A 516 9.81 -29.59 -8.16
N ALA A 517 9.91 -28.91 -7.02
CA ALA A 517 11.17 -28.35 -6.57
C ALA A 517 12.22 -29.43 -6.37
N VAL A 518 13.45 -29.14 -6.78
CA VAL A 518 14.60 -30.02 -6.57
C VAL A 518 15.59 -29.32 -5.65
N LEU A 519 16.01 -30.02 -4.60
CA LEU A 519 16.97 -29.50 -3.61
C LEU A 519 18.19 -30.42 -3.57
N LYS A 520 19.38 -29.81 -3.61
CA LYS A 520 20.65 -30.52 -3.45
C LYS A 520 21.50 -29.87 -2.38
N VAL A 521 22.31 -30.67 -1.71
CA VAL A 521 23.35 -30.20 -0.79
C VAL A 521 24.67 -30.80 -1.26
N ASN A 522 25.65 -29.96 -1.59
CA ASN A 522 26.94 -30.35 -2.16
C ASN A 522 26.78 -31.29 -3.38
N GLY A 523 25.88 -30.92 -4.28
CA GLY A 523 25.59 -31.67 -5.51
C GLY A 523 24.73 -32.94 -5.31
N LYS A 524 24.43 -33.35 -4.07
CA LYS A 524 23.63 -34.53 -3.77
C LYS A 524 22.17 -34.14 -3.54
N THR A 525 21.24 -34.76 -4.27
CA THR A 525 19.80 -34.54 -4.08
C THR A 525 19.37 -34.97 -2.68
N VAL A 526 18.58 -34.13 -2.04
CA VAL A 526 17.98 -34.37 -0.72
C VAL A 526 16.46 -34.42 -0.84
N PRO A 527 15.74 -35.16 0.04
CA PRO A 527 14.28 -35.20 0.02
C PRO A 527 13.69 -33.83 0.32
N VAL A 528 12.71 -33.40 -0.47
CA VAL A 528 11.92 -32.19 -0.24
C VAL A 528 10.73 -32.52 0.68
N LYS A 529 10.98 -32.54 1.99
CA LYS A 529 9.93 -32.69 3.01
C LYS A 529 9.60 -31.29 3.53
N ILE A 530 8.44 -30.79 3.19
CA ILE A 530 8.01 -29.45 3.52
C ILE A 530 7.23 -29.46 4.83
N ASP A 531 7.65 -28.64 5.78
CA ASP A 531 6.90 -28.30 6.99
C ASP A 531 6.79 -26.79 7.09
N LYS A 532 5.57 -26.26 7.28
CA LYS A 532 5.29 -24.83 7.32
C LYS A 532 5.97 -24.02 6.19
N GLY A 533 5.96 -24.57 4.98
CA GLY A 533 6.55 -23.93 3.80
C GLY A 533 8.07 -24.08 3.64
N TYR A 534 8.77 -24.77 4.55
CA TYR A 534 10.21 -24.92 4.54
C TYR A 534 10.68 -26.38 4.46
N VAL A 535 11.85 -26.57 3.88
CA VAL A 535 12.65 -27.80 4.02
C VAL A 535 13.77 -27.52 5.02
N ALA A 536 13.74 -28.21 6.16
CA ALA A 536 14.75 -28.09 7.19
C ALA A 536 15.97 -28.96 6.86
N LEU A 537 17.14 -28.36 6.70
CA LEU A 537 18.41 -29.00 6.45
C LEU A 537 19.28 -28.98 7.71
N THR A 538 19.08 -29.97 8.60
CA THR A 538 19.83 -30.09 9.87
C THR A 538 21.08 -30.94 9.66
N ARG A 539 22.27 -30.34 9.79
CA ARG A 539 23.54 -31.02 9.64
C ARG A 539 24.70 -30.20 10.24
N THR A 540 25.89 -30.80 10.33
CA THR A 540 27.11 -30.01 10.53
C THR A 540 27.49 -29.35 9.20
N TRP A 541 27.56 -28.04 9.20
CA TRP A 541 27.96 -27.23 8.05
C TRP A 541 29.40 -26.85 8.15
N ALA A 542 30.10 -26.90 7.02
CA ALA A 542 31.49 -26.47 6.88
C ALA A 542 31.56 -25.33 5.86
N LYS A 543 32.65 -24.56 5.93
CA LYS A 543 32.92 -23.50 4.96
C LYS A 543 32.88 -24.03 3.52
N GLY A 544 32.09 -23.42 2.66
CA GLY A 544 31.92 -23.77 1.26
C GLY A 544 30.80 -24.78 0.99
N ASP A 545 30.10 -25.27 2.02
CA ASP A 545 28.91 -26.10 1.78
C ASP A 545 27.86 -25.33 0.97
N ALA A 546 27.31 -25.97 -0.06
CA ALA A 546 26.39 -25.36 -0.99
C ALA A 546 25.01 -26.04 -0.98
N ILE A 547 23.96 -25.22 -1.00
CA ILE A 547 22.57 -25.62 -1.25
C ILE A 547 22.20 -25.15 -2.65
N GLU A 548 21.69 -26.05 -3.47
CA GLU A 548 21.17 -25.75 -4.81
C GLU A 548 19.67 -26.04 -4.83
N LEU A 549 18.88 -25.01 -5.06
CA LEU A 549 17.43 -25.11 -5.21
C LEU A 549 17.05 -24.81 -6.65
N SER A 550 16.21 -25.67 -7.25
CA SER A 550 15.61 -25.43 -8.54
C SER A 550 14.09 -25.45 -8.42
N LEU A 551 13.46 -24.30 -8.71
CA LEU A 551 12.02 -24.08 -8.67
C LEU A 551 11.50 -23.97 -10.12
N PRO A 552 10.70 -24.93 -10.61
CA PRO A 552 10.10 -24.83 -11.94
C PRO A 552 9.15 -23.63 -12.04
N MET A 553 9.34 -22.82 -13.08
CA MET A 553 8.53 -21.60 -13.31
C MET A 553 7.80 -21.62 -14.67
N PRO A 554 6.86 -22.58 -14.92
CA PRO A 554 6.02 -22.50 -16.10
C PRO A 554 5.09 -21.30 -16.05
N VAL A 555 4.64 -20.82 -17.20
CA VAL A 555 3.52 -19.89 -17.30
C VAL A 555 2.25 -20.63 -16.89
N ARG A 556 1.52 -20.07 -15.92
CA ARG A 556 0.31 -20.69 -15.37
C ARG A 556 -0.86 -19.73 -15.38
N ARG A 557 -2.06 -20.28 -15.50
CA ARG A 557 -3.32 -19.55 -15.40
C ARG A 557 -3.86 -19.69 -13.99
N VAL A 558 -4.22 -18.56 -13.40
CA VAL A 558 -4.83 -18.47 -12.07
C VAL A 558 -6.30 -18.12 -12.24
N ALA A 559 -7.18 -18.89 -11.62
CA ALA A 559 -8.61 -18.60 -11.50
C ALA A 559 -8.94 -18.20 -10.07
N ALA A 560 -9.86 -17.27 -9.90
CA ALA A 560 -10.39 -16.89 -8.60
C ALA A 560 -11.45 -17.90 -8.12
N ASN A 561 -11.74 -17.84 -6.81
CA ASN A 561 -12.92 -18.50 -6.23
C ASN A 561 -14.20 -17.98 -6.91
N ASP A 562 -15.17 -18.86 -7.13
CA ASP A 562 -16.40 -18.53 -7.85
C ASP A 562 -17.27 -17.46 -7.16
N GLN A 563 -16.99 -17.13 -5.89
CA GLN A 563 -17.62 -16.03 -5.17
C GLN A 563 -17.08 -14.65 -5.57
N VAL A 564 -15.89 -14.57 -6.19
CA VAL A 564 -15.34 -13.34 -6.75
C VAL A 564 -16.02 -13.05 -8.08
N MET A 565 -17.11 -12.29 -8.03
CA MET A 565 -17.97 -12.02 -9.18
C MET A 565 -17.24 -11.34 -10.34
N ALA A 566 -16.30 -10.44 -10.04
CA ALA A 566 -15.56 -9.68 -11.04
C ALA A 566 -14.66 -10.56 -11.93
N ASP A 567 -14.25 -11.75 -11.42
CA ASP A 567 -13.27 -12.61 -12.09
C ASP A 567 -13.85 -13.91 -12.62
N ARG A 568 -15.18 -14.09 -12.56
CA ARG A 568 -15.84 -15.27 -13.10
C ARG A 568 -15.58 -15.43 -14.59
N GLY A 569 -15.14 -16.61 -15.01
CA GLY A 569 -14.83 -16.91 -16.40
C GLY A 569 -13.59 -16.19 -16.93
N ARG A 570 -12.74 -15.70 -16.05
CA ARG A 570 -11.48 -15.03 -16.35
C ARG A 570 -10.29 -15.76 -15.73
N VAL A 571 -9.12 -15.50 -16.24
CA VAL A 571 -7.84 -15.99 -15.70
C VAL A 571 -6.83 -14.84 -15.63
N ALA A 572 -6.03 -14.83 -14.57
CA ALA A 572 -4.80 -14.06 -14.52
C ALA A 572 -3.62 -14.96 -14.94
N LEU A 573 -2.56 -14.36 -15.43
CA LEU A 573 -1.33 -15.07 -15.79
C LEU A 573 -0.28 -14.89 -14.69
N GLN A 574 0.36 -15.98 -14.29
CA GLN A 574 1.41 -15.99 -13.31
C GLN A 574 2.59 -16.84 -13.76
N ARG A 575 3.82 -16.37 -13.46
CA ARG A 575 5.05 -17.14 -13.61
C ARG A 575 5.96 -16.89 -12.41
N GLY A 576 6.25 -17.93 -11.64
CA GLY A 576 6.92 -17.74 -10.35
C GLY A 576 6.11 -16.83 -9.42
N PRO A 577 6.73 -15.84 -8.76
CA PRO A 577 6.03 -14.88 -7.89
C PRO A 577 5.30 -13.77 -8.67
N ILE A 578 5.58 -13.61 -9.98
CA ILE A 578 5.11 -12.49 -10.79
C ILE A 578 3.74 -12.75 -11.38
N VAL A 579 2.82 -11.81 -11.19
CA VAL A 579 1.54 -11.68 -11.89
C VAL A 579 1.74 -10.79 -13.12
N TYR A 580 1.08 -11.10 -14.22
CA TYR A 580 1.24 -10.42 -15.49
C TYR A 580 -0.01 -9.65 -15.88
N ALA A 581 0.19 -8.56 -16.61
CA ALA A 581 -0.88 -7.74 -17.19
C ALA A 581 -0.66 -7.56 -18.69
N ALA A 582 -1.73 -7.58 -19.46
CA ALA A 582 -1.71 -7.09 -20.83
C ALA A 582 -1.75 -5.57 -20.83
N GLU A 583 -0.82 -4.91 -21.52
CA GLU A 583 -0.75 -3.46 -21.63
C GLU A 583 -0.91 -3.03 -23.10
N TRP A 584 -1.56 -1.89 -23.30
CA TRP A 584 -1.93 -1.35 -24.61
C TRP A 584 -0.76 -1.25 -25.59
N VAL A 585 0.40 -0.83 -25.13
CA VAL A 585 1.57 -0.56 -25.99
C VAL A 585 2.18 -1.83 -26.58
N ASP A 586 1.97 -2.99 -25.97
CA ASP A 586 2.51 -4.28 -26.40
C ASP A 586 1.53 -5.09 -27.24
N ASN A 587 0.30 -4.60 -27.42
CA ASN A 587 -0.77 -5.34 -28.08
C ASN A 587 -1.34 -4.57 -29.28
N PRO A 588 -1.75 -5.27 -30.36
CA PRO A 588 -2.27 -4.63 -31.56
C PRO A 588 -3.42 -3.65 -31.27
N ASN A 589 -3.43 -2.54 -31.99
CA ASN A 589 -4.44 -1.47 -31.92
C ASN A 589 -4.56 -0.77 -30.55
N GLY A 590 -3.64 -1.04 -29.62
CA GLY A 590 -3.67 -0.44 -28.27
C GLY A 590 -4.87 -0.86 -27.43
N LYS A 591 -5.53 -1.98 -27.76
CA LYS A 591 -6.70 -2.51 -27.08
C LYS A 591 -6.35 -3.83 -26.38
N VAL A 592 -6.68 -3.94 -25.10
CA VAL A 592 -6.44 -5.16 -24.31
C VAL A 592 -7.67 -5.61 -23.52
N ARG A 593 -8.61 -4.72 -23.25
CA ARG A 593 -9.81 -5.02 -22.48
C ARG A 593 -10.84 -5.85 -23.24
N ASN A 594 -10.78 -5.85 -24.56
CA ASN A 594 -11.58 -6.66 -25.45
C ASN A 594 -10.94 -7.99 -25.83
N LEU A 595 -9.80 -8.35 -25.20
CA LEU A 595 -9.12 -9.61 -25.47
C LEU A 595 -9.76 -10.76 -24.70
N MET A 596 -9.91 -11.88 -25.38
CA MET A 596 -10.27 -13.17 -24.81
C MET A 596 -9.10 -14.14 -25.00
N LEU A 597 -8.68 -14.81 -23.94
CA LEU A 597 -7.60 -15.80 -23.95
C LEU A 597 -8.20 -17.21 -23.85
N PRO A 598 -8.41 -17.92 -24.97
CA PRO A 598 -8.99 -19.27 -24.95
C PRO A 598 -8.16 -20.24 -24.09
N ASP A 599 -8.81 -21.23 -23.48
CA ASP A 599 -8.13 -22.22 -22.61
C ASP A 599 -7.02 -22.97 -23.33
N GLY A 600 -7.21 -23.27 -24.64
CA GLY A 600 -6.23 -23.94 -25.47
C GLY A 600 -5.09 -23.06 -26.02
N ALA A 601 -5.07 -21.76 -25.72
CA ALA A 601 -4.02 -20.88 -26.21
C ALA A 601 -2.66 -21.23 -25.59
N THR A 602 -1.67 -21.49 -26.47
CA THR A 602 -0.28 -21.75 -26.06
C THR A 602 0.37 -20.44 -25.63
N LEU A 603 0.98 -20.46 -24.44
CA LEU A 603 1.69 -19.33 -23.87
C LEU A 603 3.17 -19.71 -23.67
N THR A 604 4.05 -18.78 -24.00
CA THR A 604 5.51 -18.93 -23.83
C THR A 604 6.06 -17.73 -23.06
N ALA A 605 7.11 -17.96 -22.29
CA ALA A 605 7.86 -16.89 -21.61
C ALA A 605 9.12 -16.56 -22.42
N GLU A 606 9.47 -15.27 -22.51
CA GLU A 606 10.65 -14.76 -23.20
C GLU A 606 11.27 -13.62 -22.42
N PHE A 607 12.55 -13.72 -22.08
CA PHE A 607 13.26 -12.62 -21.42
C PHE A 607 13.64 -11.53 -22.43
N ARG A 608 13.25 -10.27 -22.14
CA ARG A 608 13.50 -9.07 -22.95
C ARG A 608 14.41 -8.11 -22.20
N PRO A 609 15.73 -8.16 -22.43
CA PRO A 609 16.69 -7.30 -21.73
C PRO A 609 16.56 -5.81 -22.09
N ASP A 610 16.01 -5.53 -23.26
CA ASP A 610 15.80 -4.19 -23.82
C ASP A 610 14.49 -3.52 -23.33
N LEU A 611 13.58 -4.28 -22.73
CA LEU A 611 12.26 -3.82 -22.31
C LEU A 611 12.22 -3.58 -20.79
N LEU A 612 11.75 -2.37 -20.37
CA LEU A 612 11.45 -2.06 -18.95
C LEU A 612 12.59 -2.43 -17.98
N LYS A 613 13.84 -2.17 -18.37
CA LYS A 613 15.08 -2.52 -17.65
C LYS A 613 15.34 -4.04 -17.53
N GLY A 614 14.77 -4.85 -18.41
CA GLY A 614 14.90 -6.30 -18.43
C GLY A 614 13.76 -7.01 -17.70
N VAL A 615 12.85 -7.60 -18.48
CA VAL A 615 11.70 -8.34 -17.96
C VAL A 615 11.47 -9.63 -18.75
N GLU A 616 10.90 -10.62 -18.07
CA GLU A 616 10.27 -11.75 -18.74
C GLU A 616 8.88 -11.35 -19.21
N VAL A 617 8.54 -11.55 -20.48
CA VAL A 617 7.20 -11.32 -21.04
C VAL A 617 6.53 -12.65 -21.34
N ILE A 618 5.19 -12.69 -21.30
CA ILE A 618 4.41 -13.83 -21.73
C ILE A 618 3.84 -13.51 -23.11
N LYS A 619 4.09 -14.39 -24.09
CA LYS A 619 3.61 -14.28 -25.46
C LYS A 619 2.65 -15.39 -25.80
N GLY A 620 1.73 -15.11 -26.72
CA GLY A 620 0.79 -16.07 -27.26
C GLY A 620 -0.12 -15.47 -28.32
N LYS A 621 -1.29 -16.04 -28.46
CA LYS A 621 -2.38 -15.52 -29.29
C LYS A 621 -3.65 -15.37 -28.45
N ALA A 622 -4.39 -14.31 -28.70
CA ALA A 622 -5.69 -14.04 -28.11
C ALA A 622 -6.71 -13.68 -29.20
N MET A 623 -7.98 -13.73 -28.84
CA MET A 623 -9.07 -13.29 -29.71
C MET A 623 -9.47 -11.86 -29.31
N ALA A 624 -9.36 -10.91 -30.21
CA ALA A 624 -9.93 -9.58 -30.05
C ALA A 624 -11.41 -9.60 -30.43
N LEU A 625 -12.28 -9.13 -29.58
CA LEU A 625 -13.72 -9.04 -29.76
C LEU A 625 -14.11 -7.57 -30.02
N ASN A 626 -14.74 -7.30 -31.18
CA ASN A 626 -15.16 -5.95 -31.53
C ASN A 626 -16.61 -5.99 -32.00
N LYS A 627 -17.35 -4.90 -31.84
CA LYS A 627 -18.66 -4.70 -32.47
C LYS A 627 -18.46 -4.17 -33.87
N ASP A 628 -19.21 -4.72 -34.84
CA ASP A 628 -19.34 -4.16 -36.20
C ASP A 628 -20.45 -3.09 -36.27
N ALA A 629 -20.65 -2.49 -37.44
CA ALA A 629 -21.67 -1.47 -37.66
C ALA A 629 -23.12 -1.96 -37.44
N GLN A 630 -23.33 -3.26 -37.41
CA GLN A 630 -24.62 -3.90 -37.11
C GLN A 630 -24.74 -4.33 -35.65
N GLY A 631 -23.73 -4.01 -34.81
CA GLY A 631 -23.68 -4.38 -33.39
C GLY A 631 -23.36 -5.86 -33.13
N GLN A 632 -22.97 -6.62 -34.18
CA GLN A 632 -22.58 -8.02 -34.03
C GLN A 632 -21.14 -8.13 -33.53
N THR A 633 -20.86 -9.15 -32.74
CA THR A 633 -19.49 -9.40 -32.24
C THR A 633 -18.65 -10.10 -33.30
N VAL A 634 -17.60 -9.43 -33.75
CA VAL A 634 -16.57 -9.98 -34.66
C VAL A 634 -15.36 -10.39 -33.84
N LYS A 635 -14.82 -11.58 -34.13
CA LYS A 635 -13.64 -12.16 -33.47
C LYS A 635 -12.46 -12.19 -34.42
N THR A 636 -11.33 -11.67 -33.98
CA THR A 636 -10.09 -11.68 -34.77
C THR A 636 -8.96 -12.23 -33.90
N GLU A 637 -8.28 -13.28 -34.39
CA GLU A 637 -7.07 -13.76 -33.73
C GLU A 637 -5.94 -12.74 -33.91
N GLN A 638 -5.24 -12.42 -32.80
CA GLN A 638 -4.10 -11.51 -32.83
C GLN A 638 -2.97 -11.97 -31.92
N ALA A 639 -1.77 -11.40 -32.12
CA ALA A 639 -0.66 -11.56 -31.19
C ALA A 639 -1.04 -10.99 -29.82
N PHE A 640 -0.57 -11.66 -28.78
CA PHE A 640 -0.79 -11.30 -27.38
C PHE A 640 0.55 -11.21 -26.66
N THR A 641 0.73 -10.15 -25.89
CA THR A 641 1.88 -9.97 -24.99
C THR A 641 1.39 -9.46 -23.64
N ALA A 642 1.87 -10.09 -22.56
CA ALA A 642 1.70 -9.61 -21.21
C ALA A 642 3.06 -9.36 -20.56
N ILE A 643 3.15 -8.29 -19.77
CA ILE A 643 4.33 -7.86 -19.02
C ILE A 643 4.09 -8.06 -17.52
N PRO A 644 5.15 -8.06 -16.66
CA PRO A 644 4.96 -8.03 -15.21
C PRO A 644 4.04 -6.88 -14.78
N TYR A 645 3.05 -7.18 -13.94
CA TYR A 645 2.08 -6.18 -13.46
C TYR A 645 2.74 -4.94 -12.85
N TYR A 646 3.77 -5.11 -12.04
CA TYR A 646 4.45 -3.96 -11.42
C TYR A 646 5.03 -2.95 -12.43
N ALA A 647 5.24 -3.37 -13.67
CA ALA A 647 5.93 -2.57 -14.68
C ALA A 647 4.96 -1.79 -15.61
N TRP A 648 3.64 -1.98 -15.49
CA TRP A 648 2.67 -1.27 -16.31
C TRP A 648 2.71 0.25 -16.10
N ALA A 649 2.22 1.02 -17.06
CA ALA A 649 2.20 2.49 -17.08
C ALA A 649 3.58 3.20 -16.93
N ASN A 650 4.68 2.49 -17.18
CA ASN A 650 6.00 3.13 -17.32
C ASN A 650 6.25 3.71 -18.72
N ARG A 651 5.36 3.43 -19.69
CA ARG A 651 5.48 3.83 -21.09
C ARG A 651 4.30 4.67 -21.59
N GLY A 652 3.63 5.34 -20.66
CA GLY A 652 2.47 6.18 -20.93
C GLY A 652 1.15 5.55 -20.52
N ARG A 653 0.09 6.31 -20.76
CA ARG A 653 -1.29 5.99 -20.36
C ARG A 653 -1.99 5.20 -21.46
N GLY A 654 -2.71 4.16 -21.12
CA GLY A 654 -3.53 3.37 -22.02
C GLY A 654 -4.22 2.21 -21.31
N GLU A 655 -4.87 1.35 -22.08
CA GLU A 655 -5.58 0.20 -21.53
C GLU A 655 -4.63 -0.80 -20.87
N MET A 656 -5.05 -1.37 -19.76
CA MET A 656 -4.37 -2.47 -19.08
C MET A 656 -5.40 -3.45 -18.52
N THR A 657 -5.08 -4.74 -18.49
CA THR A 657 -5.87 -5.75 -17.77
C THR A 657 -5.00 -6.90 -17.24
N VAL A 658 -5.28 -7.30 -16.00
CA VAL A 658 -4.71 -8.50 -15.36
C VAL A 658 -5.59 -9.72 -15.66
N TRP A 659 -6.91 -9.56 -15.60
CA TRP A 659 -7.86 -10.65 -15.73
C TRP A 659 -8.40 -10.76 -17.16
N LEU A 660 -8.07 -11.85 -17.81
CA LEU A 660 -8.42 -12.12 -19.21
C LEU A 660 -9.61 -13.08 -19.29
N PRO A 661 -10.71 -12.72 -19.95
CA PRO A 661 -11.82 -13.63 -20.23
C PRO A 661 -11.35 -14.89 -20.96
N THR A 662 -11.94 -16.06 -20.63
CA THR A 662 -11.64 -17.34 -21.31
C THR A 662 -12.72 -17.72 -22.32
N SER A 663 -13.88 -17.05 -22.26
CA SER A 663 -15.01 -17.28 -23.16
C SER A 663 -15.69 -15.95 -23.54
N GLU A 664 -16.50 -15.98 -24.60
CA GLU A 664 -17.28 -14.82 -25.03
C GLU A 664 -18.27 -14.34 -23.98
N ALA A 665 -18.81 -15.26 -23.17
CA ALA A 665 -19.77 -14.93 -22.12
C ALA A 665 -19.17 -14.05 -21.02
N SER A 666 -17.86 -14.09 -20.82
CA SER A 666 -17.14 -13.29 -19.82
C SER A 666 -16.37 -12.11 -20.45
N ALA A 667 -16.36 -12.00 -21.77
CA ALA A 667 -15.65 -10.95 -22.50
C ALA A 667 -16.54 -9.72 -22.73
N LYS A 668 -15.87 -8.55 -22.82
CA LYS A 668 -16.51 -7.28 -23.22
C LYS A 668 -16.03 -6.90 -24.62
N PRO A 669 -16.84 -7.12 -25.69
CA PRO A 669 -16.47 -6.65 -27.03
C PRO A 669 -16.34 -5.12 -27.05
N ALA A 670 -15.29 -4.60 -27.70
CA ALA A 670 -15.14 -3.16 -27.84
C ALA A 670 -16.30 -2.60 -28.70
N ALA A 671 -16.98 -1.59 -28.18
CA ALA A 671 -18.03 -0.86 -28.91
C ALA A 671 -17.42 0.05 -29.99
N LEU A 672 -18.22 0.43 -30.97
CA LEU A 672 -17.86 1.52 -31.88
C LEU A 672 -17.87 2.85 -31.11
N PRO A 673 -16.91 3.75 -31.36
CA PRO A 673 -16.91 5.06 -30.73
C PRO A 673 -18.17 5.87 -31.06
N THR A 674 -18.74 6.50 -30.06
CA THR A 674 -19.82 7.49 -30.21
C THR A 674 -19.26 8.90 -30.45
N ILE A 675 -20.14 9.88 -30.76
CA ILE A 675 -19.69 11.27 -30.90
C ILE A 675 -19.16 11.86 -29.58
N THR A 676 -19.64 11.37 -28.43
CA THR A 676 -19.16 11.78 -27.12
C THR A 676 -17.76 11.25 -26.83
N ASP A 677 -17.44 10.02 -27.30
CA ASP A 677 -16.12 9.40 -27.07
C ASP A 677 -14.96 10.13 -27.76
N THR A 678 -15.27 10.88 -28.83
CA THR A 678 -14.29 11.63 -29.62
C THR A 678 -14.29 13.14 -29.34
N ALA A 679 -15.28 13.64 -28.59
CA ALA A 679 -15.42 15.06 -28.27
C ALA A 679 -14.28 15.58 -27.39
N LYS A 680 -13.87 16.83 -27.61
CA LYS A 680 -12.97 17.51 -26.68
C LYS A 680 -13.74 17.93 -25.43
N ILE A 681 -13.25 17.53 -24.27
CA ILE A 681 -13.85 17.89 -22.98
C ILE A 681 -13.19 19.16 -22.42
N THR A 682 -14.02 20.09 -21.96
CA THR A 682 -13.59 21.23 -21.14
C THR A 682 -14.52 21.38 -19.94
N VAL A 683 -14.01 21.94 -18.85
CA VAL A 683 -14.75 22.07 -17.59
C VAL A 683 -14.59 23.47 -17.00
N SER A 684 -15.58 23.92 -16.25
CA SER A 684 -15.55 25.22 -15.56
C SER A 684 -14.48 25.29 -14.47
N ARG A 685 -14.19 24.17 -13.84
CA ARG A 685 -13.15 23.99 -12.81
C ARG A 685 -12.52 22.62 -12.96
N PRO A 686 -11.19 22.52 -12.94
CA PRO A 686 -10.52 21.22 -12.97
C PRO A 686 -10.80 20.45 -11.69
N PRO A 687 -10.81 19.11 -11.74
CA PRO A 687 -10.91 18.28 -10.54
C PRO A 687 -9.70 18.55 -9.62
N GLN A 688 -9.95 18.56 -8.31
CA GLN A 688 -8.90 18.80 -7.31
C GLN A 688 -8.40 17.52 -6.66
N GLY A 689 -9.14 16.42 -6.76
CA GLY A 689 -8.75 15.11 -6.26
C GLY A 689 -8.03 14.26 -7.31
N GLY A 690 -7.07 13.42 -6.89
CA GLY A 690 -6.33 12.52 -7.79
C GLY A 690 -7.18 11.41 -8.43
N MET A 691 -8.41 11.19 -7.94
CA MET A 691 -9.31 10.13 -8.40
C MET A 691 -10.22 10.58 -9.55
N ALA A 692 -10.60 11.85 -9.61
CA ALA A 692 -11.50 12.39 -10.61
C ALA A 692 -10.76 12.75 -11.91
N SER A 693 -11.35 12.40 -13.05
CA SER A 693 -10.83 12.73 -14.37
C SER A 693 -11.93 12.97 -15.37
N THR A 694 -11.82 14.02 -16.17
CA THR A 694 -12.76 14.27 -17.29
C THR A 694 -12.77 13.14 -18.31
N GLY A 695 -11.63 12.43 -18.47
CA GLY A 695 -11.53 11.30 -19.40
C GLY A 695 -12.45 10.12 -19.06
N THR A 696 -12.91 10.03 -17.81
CA THR A 696 -13.85 8.97 -17.40
C THR A 696 -15.21 9.08 -18.05
N LEU A 697 -15.59 10.27 -18.51
CA LEU A 697 -16.81 10.48 -19.27
C LEU A 697 -16.78 9.80 -20.65
N GLN A 698 -15.58 9.37 -21.12
CA GLN A 698 -15.31 8.78 -22.44
C GLN A 698 -14.59 7.43 -22.33
N ASP A 699 -14.67 6.73 -21.19
CA ASP A 699 -13.94 5.48 -20.97
C ASP A 699 -14.68 4.22 -21.50
N GLY A 700 -15.89 4.37 -21.99
CA GLY A 700 -16.70 3.27 -22.53
C GLY A 700 -17.25 2.32 -21.44
N GLU A 701 -17.23 2.75 -20.17
CA GLU A 701 -17.79 1.96 -19.06
C GLU A 701 -19.16 2.48 -18.67
N GLU A 702 -20.10 1.55 -18.49
CA GLU A 702 -21.41 1.86 -17.95
C GLU A 702 -21.37 1.78 -16.41
N PRO A 703 -21.94 2.76 -15.69
CA PRO A 703 -21.96 2.75 -14.24
C PRO A 703 -22.86 1.62 -13.72
N ALA A 704 -22.30 0.79 -12.84
CA ALA A 704 -23.06 -0.26 -12.14
C ALA A 704 -23.82 0.26 -10.91
N GLY A 705 -23.60 1.53 -10.53
CA GLY A 705 -24.23 2.26 -9.42
C GLY A 705 -23.58 3.63 -9.27
N GLY A 706 -24.24 4.54 -8.57
CA GLY A 706 -23.76 5.93 -8.42
C GLY A 706 -22.57 6.11 -7.47
N GLU A 707 -22.27 5.13 -6.64
CA GLU A 707 -21.30 5.27 -5.53
C GLU A 707 -19.89 4.81 -5.89
N ASN A 708 -19.77 3.90 -6.85
CA ASN A 708 -18.53 3.27 -7.25
C ASN A 708 -18.33 3.36 -8.76
N GLY A 709 -17.09 3.42 -9.17
CA GLY A 709 -16.73 3.42 -10.57
C GLY A 709 -15.88 4.62 -10.97
N THR A 710 -15.59 4.70 -12.25
CA THR A 710 -14.89 5.85 -12.82
C THR A 710 -15.84 7.04 -12.88
N HIS A 711 -15.37 8.22 -12.49
CA HIS A 711 -16.16 9.44 -12.45
C HIS A 711 -15.32 10.69 -12.66
N PHE A 712 -16.02 11.79 -12.94
CA PHE A 712 -15.52 13.15 -12.84
C PHE A 712 -16.28 13.86 -11.74
N ASP A 713 -15.63 14.67 -10.89
CA ASP A 713 -16.26 15.46 -9.84
C ASP A 713 -15.66 16.86 -9.71
N TRP A 714 -16.37 17.72 -8.96
CA TRP A 714 -15.94 19.06 -8.60
C TRP A 714 -15.58 19.17 -7.10
N TRP A 715 -15.39 18.07 -6.41
CA TRP A 715 -15.03 18.10 -4.99
C TRP A 715 -13.76 18.95 -4.74
N PRO A 716 -13.71 19.79 -3.69
CA PRO A 716 -14.70 20.03 -2.63
C PRO A 716 -15.64 21.21 -2.88
N THR A 717 -15.86 21.61 -4.14
CA THR A 717 -16.68 22.77 -4.49
C THR A 717 -18.15 22.55 -4.10
N ARG A 718 -18.78 23.59 -3.51
CA ARG A 718 -20.19 23.58 -3.08
C ARG A 718 -20.87 24.90 -3.40
N ASN A 719 -22.21 24.88 -3.41
CA ASN A 719 -23.08 26.07 -3.50
C ASN A 719 -22.70 27.02 -4.65
N THR A 720 -22.47 26.49 -5.84
CA THR A 720 -22.09 27.26 -7.02
C THR A 720 -22.55 26.57 -8.30
N THR A 721 -22.54 27.32 -9.41
CA THR A 721 -22.80 26.77 -10.74
C THR A 721 -21.50 26.33 -11.38
N VAL A 722 -21.49 25.13 -11.94
CA VAL A 722 -20.37 24.52 -12.68
C VAL A 722 -20.88 23.93 -13.97
N TRP A 723 -19.95 23.59 -14.87
CA TRP A 723 -20.31 22.95 -16.14
C TRP A 723 -19.18 22.05 -16.65
N VAL A 724 -19.59 21.06 -17.44
CA VAL A 724 -18.73 20.27 -18.34
C VAL A 724 -19.26 20.43 -19.77
N GLN A 725 -18.35 20.46 -20.75
CA GLN A 725 -18.65 20.76 -22.14
C GLN A 725 -18.01 19.74 -23.07
N TYR A 726 -18.78 19.24 -24.02
CA TYR A 726 -18.26 18.57 -25.22
C TYR A 726 -18.15 19.56 -26.39
N THR A 727 -17.02 19.54 -27.07
CA THR A 727 -16.79 20.24 -28.32
C THR A 727 -16.47 19.21 -29.41
N PHE A 728 -17.28 19.17 -30.43
CA PHE A 728 -17.18 18.22 -31.56
C PHE A 728 -16.30 18.79 -32.68
N ASP A 729 -15.70 17.93 -33.47
CA ASP A 729 -14.88 18.26 -34.64
C ASP A 729 -15.72 18.88 -35.79
N GLN A 730 -17.01 18.56 -35.85
CA GLN A 730 -17.97 19.10 -36.81
C GLN A 730 -19.35 19.26 -36.15
N PRO A 731 -20.29 20.04 -36.78
CA PRO A 731 -21.63 20.18 -36.23
C PRO A 731 -22.37 18.85 -36.25
N HIS A 732 -23.02 18.52 -35.13
CA HIS A 732 -23.91 17.37 -35.00
C HIS A 732 -25.35 17.83 -34.73
N LYS A 733 -26.32 17.09 -35.27
CA LYS A 733 -27.72 17.29 -34.93
C LYS A 733 -28.08 16.45 -33.73
N LEU A 734 -28.40 17.09 -32.62
CA LEU A 734 -28.62 16.48 -31.32
C LEU A 734 -30.09 16.69 -30.91
N SER A 735 -30.69 15.71 -30.23
CA SER A 735 -32.07 15.76 -29.73
C SER A 735 -32.28 15.02 -28.40
N HIS A 736 -31.24 14.34 -27.90
CA HIS A 736 -31.30 13.57 -26.67
C HIS A 736 -30.01 13.75 -25.86
N SER A 737 -30.15 13.67 -24.54
CA SER A 737 -29.00 13.61 -23.61
C SER A 737 -29.40 12.84 -22.37
N ASP A 738 -28.48 12.08 -21.83
CA ASP A 738 -28.60 11.42 -20.55
C ASP A 738 -27.36 11.63 -19.67
N VAL A 739 -27.55 11.68 -18.36
CA VAL A 739 -26.49 11.83 -17.38
C VAL A 739 -26.70 10.89 -16.22
N PHE A 740 -25.62 10.20 -15.82
CA PHE A 740 -25.56 9.39 -14.61
C PHE A 740 -24.71 10.09 -13.56
N TRP A 741 -25.33 10.45 -12.43
CA TRP A 741 -24.67 11.22 -11.37
C TRP A 741 -23.78 10.33 -10.51
N PHE A 742 -22.59 10.82 -10.18
CA PHE A 742 -21.76 10.23 -9.12
C PHE A 742 -22.23 10.76 -7.77
N ASP A 743 -22.55 9.85 -6.85
CA ASP A 743 -23.04 10.18 -5.51
C ASP A 743 -22.51 9.14 -4.50
N ASP A 744 -21.54 9.53 -3.68
CA ASP A 744 -20.96 8.74 -2.60
C ASP A 744 -21.39 9.24 -1.20
N SER A 745 -22.45 10.05 -1.14
CA SER A 745 -22.94 10.68 0.11
C SER A 745 -23.41 9.66 1.15
N THR A 746 -23.87 8.49 0.73
CA THR A 746 -24.32 7.41 1.64
C THR A 746 -23.17 6.52 2.14
N THR A 747 -22.00 6.60 1.52
CA THR A 747 -20.82 5.81 1.88
C THR A 747 -19.73 6.63 2.58
N GLY A 748 -20.07 7.85 3.01
CA GLY A 748 -19.16 8.75 3.72
C GLY A 748 -18.32 9.64 2.82
N GLY A 749 -18.60 9.68 1.51
CA GLY A 749 -17.94 10.54 0.55
C GLY A 749 -18.42 11.99 0.60
N GLY A 750 -17.93 12.81 -0.33
CA GLY A 750 -18.17 14.25 -0.38
C GLY A 750 -19.08 14.73 -1.52
N CYS A 751 -19.54 13.85 -2.41
CA CYS A 751 -20.35 14.16 -3.57
C CYS A 751 -21.80 13.66 -3.43
N GLY A 752 -22.73 14.42 -3.96
CA GLY A 752 -24.14 14.05 -4.07
C GLY A 752 -24.71 14.49 -5.42
N VAL A 753 -25.96 14.11 -5.73
CA VAL A 753 -26.66 14.60 -6.92
C VAL A 753 -26.74 16.12 -6.90
N PRO A 754 -26.74 16.82 -8.06
CA PRO A 754 -26.86 18.28 -8.09
C PRO A 754 -28.23 18.77 -7.58
N ALA A 755 -28.30 20.04 -7.20
CA ALA A 755 -29.55 20.67 -6.87
C ALA A 755 -30.45 20.83 -8.11
N SER A 756 -29.87 21.10 -9.28
CA SER A 756 -30.51 21.19 -10.58
C SER A 756 -29.45 21.15 -11.69
N TRP A 757 -29.90 20.85 -12.91
CA TRP A 757 -29.07 20.93 -14.10
C TRP A 757 -29.83 21.37 -15.32
N ARG A 758 -29.11 21.74 -16.39
CA ARG A 758 -29.69 22.04 -17.72
C ARG A 758 -28.66 21.80 -18.81
N LEU A 759 -29.14 21.61 -20.03
CA LEU A 759 -28.31 21.46 -21.20
C LEU A 759 -28.32 22.78 -22.01
N LEU A 760 -27.12 23.21 -22.42
CA LEU A 760 -26.92 24.34 -23.27
C LEU A 760 -26.26 23.90 -24.58
N TYR A 761 -26.55 24.53 -25.70
CA TYR A 761 -25.85 24.34 -26.97
C TYR A 761 -25.25 25.65 -27.44
N GLN A 762 -24.19 25.58 -28.22
CA GLN A 762 -23.55 26.74 -28.81
C GLN A 762 -24.24 27.13 -30.14
N ASP A 763 -24.69 28.38 -30.20
CA ASP A 763 -25.27 28.99 -31.42
C ASP A 763 -24.46 30.26 -31.74
N GLY A 764 -23.55 30.16 -32.74
CA GLY A 764 -22.50 31.14 -32.95
C GLY A 764 -21.61 31.28 -31.72
N ASP A 765 -21.47 32.50 -31.21
CA ASP A 765 -20.69 32.79 -30.00
C ASP A 765 -21.47 32.72 -28.69
N GLN A 766 -22.76 32.36 -28.77
CA GLN A 766 -23.67 32.39 -27.60
C GLN A 766 -24.04 30.98 -27.14
N TRP A 767 -24.18 30.81 -25.82
CA TRP A 767 -24.76 29.63 -25.23
C TRP A 767 -26.25 29.82 -25.01
N LYS A 768 -27.04 28.92 -25.58
CA LYS A 768 -28.52 28.91 -25.46
C LYS A 768 -28.99 27.63 -24.80
N PRO A 769 -30.02 27.69 -23.93
CA PRO A 769 -30.62 26.48 -23.40
C PRO A 769 -31.34 25.74 -24.53
N VAL A 770 -31.27 24.41 -24.50
CA VAL A 770 -32.12 23.58 -25.39
C VAL A 770 -33.59 23.75 -24.99
N GLU A 771 -34.50 23.62 -25.97
CA GLU A 771 -35.93 23.56 -25.66
C GLU A 771 -36.29 22.11 -25.30
N ASN A 772 -36.21 21.81 -23.99
CA ASN A 772 -36.48 20.49 -23.46
C ASN A 772 -37.96 20.11 -23.55
N LEU A 773 -38.23 18.85 -23.82
CA LEU A 773 -39.59 18.27 -23.96
C LEU A 773 -40.03 17.49 -22.72
N GLY A 774 -39.15 17.40 -21.70
CA GLY A 774 -39.35 16.74 -20.42
C GLY A 774 -38.63 17.43 -19.28
N PRO A 775 -38.80 16.99 -18.02
CA PRO A 775 -38.11 17.56 -16.86
C PRO A 775 -36.62 17.19 -16.82
N TYR A 776 -35.83 18.02 -16.15
CA TYR A 776 -34.49 17.71 -15.77
C TYR A 776 -34.52 17.00 -14.41
N ASN A 777 -34.54 15.67 -14.40
CA ASN A 777 -34.54 14.88 -13.17
C ASN A 777 -33.15 14.83 -12.51
N VAL A 778 -33.11 14.52 -11.21
CA VAL A 778 -31.86 14.38 -10.41
C VAL A 778 -31.89 13.07 -9.62
N GLU A 779 -32.29 11.98 -10.25
CA GLU A 779 -32.39 10.66 -9.62
C GLU A 779 -31.01 10.08 -9.38
N LYS A 780 -30.79 9.52 -8.18
CA LYS A 780 -29.58 8.80 -7.81
C LYS A 780 -29.59 7.37 -8.37
N GLY A 781 -28.46 6.90 -8.89
CA GLY A 781 -28.30 5.52 -9.34
C GLY A 781 -29.01 5.15 -10.63
N ALA A 782 -29.42 6.13 -11.43
CA ALA A 782 -30.09 5.96 -12.70
C ALA A 782 -29.65 7.03 -13.71
N TYR A 783 -29.81 6.73 -15.00
CA TYR A 783 -29.71 7.75 -16.05
C TYR A 783 -30.83 8.76 -15.96
N ASN A 784 -30.49 10.03 -15.99
CA ASN A 784 -31.40 11.15 -16.00
C ASN A 784 -31.48 11.68 -17.43
N GLU A 785 -32.48 11.24 -18.15
CA GLU A 785 -32.67 11.50 -19.58
C GLU A 785 -33.43 12.82 -19.83
N VAL A 786 -33.05 13.52 -20.88
CA VAL A 786 -33.79 14.66 -21.42
C VAL A 786 -33.83 14.60 -22.94
N THR A 787 -35.05 14.65 -23.48
CA THR A 787 -35.33 14.86 -24.91
C THR A 787 -35.60 16.33 -25.16
N PHE A 788 -35.10 16.89 -26.26
CA PHE A 788 -35.26 18.29 -26.60
C PHE A 788 -35.47 18.48 -28.09
N LYS A 789 -35.96 19.68 -28.49
CA LYS A 789 -36.09 19.99 -29.91
C LYS A 789 -34.71 19.92 -30.58
N PRO A 790 -34.57 19.26 -31.73
CA PRO A 790 -33.30 19.08 -32.40
C PRO A 790 -32.56 20.39 -32.63
N VAL A 791 -31.28 20.41 -32.23
CA VAL A 791 -30.34 21.51 -32.48
C VAL A 791 -29.14 21.02 -33.27
N THR A 792 -28.57 21.83 -34.15
CA THR A 792 -27.34 21.52 -34.85
C THR A 792 -26.25 22.40 -34.28
N THR A 793 -25.20 21.79 -33.68
CA THR A 793 -24.18 22.53 -32.93
C THR A 793 -22.84 21.82 -32.93
N ASN A 794 -21.76 22.61 -32.75
CA ASN A 794 -20.40 22.10 -32.54
C ASN A 794 -20.10 21.84 -31.05
N ALA A 795 -20.93 22.36 -30.12
CA ALA A 795 -20.64 22.16 -28.72
C ALA A 795 -21.91 22.16 -27.87
N VAL A 796 -21.90 21.33 -26.84
CA VAL A 796 -22.93 21.24 -25.81
C VAL A 796 -22.33 21.36 -24.44
N ARG A 797 -23.08 21.87 -23.49
CA ARG A 797 -22.66 22.08 -22.12
C ARG A 797 -23.71 21.55 -21.15
N LEU A 798 -23.29 20.65 -20.27
CA LEU A 798 -24.04 20.25 -19.10
C LEU A 798 -23.70 21.25 -17.99
N GLU A 799 -24.64 22.11 -17.65
CA GLU A 799 -24.51 23.10 -16.58
C GLU A 799 -25.34 22.65 -15.39
N LEU A 800 -24.77 22.67 -14.18
CA LEU A 800 -25.44 22.22 -12.96
C LEU A 800 -25.17 23.14 -11.77
N VAL A 801 -26.13 23.19 -10.84
CA VAL A 801 -26.04 23.89 -9.56
C VAL A 801 -25.69 22.88 -8.49
N ILE A 802 -24.53 23.05 -7.85
CA ILE A 802 -24.07 22.21 -6.74
C ILE A 802 -24.82 22.54 -5.45
N GLN A 803 -25.20 21.53 -4.68
CA GLN A 803 -25.85 21.69 -3.37
C GLN A 803 -24.97 22.43 -2.35
N ALA A 804 -25.59 22.96 -1.30
CA ALA A 804 -24.85 23.64 -0.21
C ALA A 804 -24.03 22.68 0.66
N ASN A 805 -24.51 21.44 0.84
CA ASN A 805 -23.91 20.45 1.75
C ASN A 805 -22.99 19.44 1.05
N TRP A 806 -23.18 19.22 -0.25
CA TRP A 806 -22.45 18.22 -1.03
C TRP A 806 -21.80 18.86 -2.25
N SER A 807 -20.69 18.32 -2.69
CA SER A 807 -20.17 18.58 -4.03
C SER A 807 -20.99 17.79 -5.05
N ALA A 808 -20.63 17.83 -6.33
CA ALA A 808 -21.29 17.04 -7.36
C ALA A 808 -20.28 16.30 -8.24
N GLY A 809 -20.74 15.18 -8.83
CA GLY A 809 -19.95 14.40 -9.77
C GLY A 809 -20.81 13.76 -10.86
N VAL A 810 -20.15 13.32 -11.93
CA VAL A 810 -20.74 12.67 -13.09
C VAL A 810 -19.99 11.38 -13.40
N ASN A 811 -20.67 10.23 -13.40
CA ASN A 811 -20.12 8.99 -13.89
C ASN A 811 -20.09 8.96 -15.41
N LYS A 812 -21.24 9.30 -16.03
CA LYS A 812 -21.43 9.31 -17.49
C LYS A 812 -22.30 10.46 -17.95
N TRP A 813 -22.03 10.94 -19.17
CA TRP A 813 -22.85 11.90 -19.87
C TRP A 813 -22.79 11.63 -21.37
N HIS A 814 -23.94 11.27 -21.97
CA HIS A 814 -24.09 11.06 -23.39
C HIS A 814 -24.95 12.14 -24.03
N VAL A 815 -24.73 12.40 -25.32
CA VAL A 815 -25.58 13.23 -26.16
C VAL A 815 -25.72 12.59 -27.55
N GLU A 816 -26.92 12.67 -28.11
CA GLU A 816 -27.27 12.09 -29.39
C GLU A 816 -28.09 13.07 -30.27
#